data_4cf084fa32af69c466fb3605d217b5a7
#
_entry.id   4cf084fa32af69c466fb3605d217b5a7
#
_cell.length_a   1.000
_cell.length_b   1.000
_cell.length_c   1.000
_cell.angle_alpha   90.00
_cell.angle_beta   90.00
_cell.angle_gamma   90.00
#
_symmetry.space_group_name_H-M   'P 1'
#
loop_
_entity.id
_entity.type
_entity.pdbx_description
1 polymer ?
#
loop_
_entity_poly.entity_id
_entity_poly.type
_entity_poly.pdbx_seq_one_letter_code
_entity_poly.pdbx_strand_id
1 'polypeptide(L)'
;MTDAPRRRSTPTVPAKAALEGLEDKWGERWEADGTYRFDANAPADAVFSIDTPPPTVSGSLHVGHVFSYTHTDCIARYQRMTGREVFYPMGWDDNGVPTERRVENYYGVRCDPTVHYDAAFVPPEKAPKNRRDFLAVSRRNFIELCVQLTGEDEQVFEALWRRLGLSVDWTQTYTTIDERSRRVSQRAFLDNLARGEAYQADAPSMWDITFRMAVSQAELEDRPRPGAYHDLAFHRSDGEGDLVVSTTRPELVVSCVALVAHPDDERYKPLFGSTVTSPLFGVEVPVVAHRLADPEKGTGAAMICTFGDLTDVIWWRELDLPARAVIGRDGRFAADTPAWIESDTGRNTYEALAGLGVKAAQRTTVELLEASGELLGEPKVIEHPVKFYEKGEAPLEIVQSRQWYIRNGGRDAALAEQLIARGDEVTWHPLYMQTRYTNWIEGLNGDWLISRQRYFGVPIPVWYPVDADGEVNYDAPIAPDAVTLPVDPQSDAPNGYDEAQRGQPNGFVGDPDIMDTWATSSLTPQIAGGWDHDHELWAKVFPMDLRPQAHDIIRTWLFSTMVRSHLAEGTAPWRHAALSGWILDPDRKKMSKSKGNVVVPTELLQQHGSDAVRYWAANGRPGTDTAFDETQMKVGRRLALKVLNASRFVLGFSQRNDQSADGGDDAADQAATGARATPLGADAVTHPIDRAMLAEVAALVETVTAAFEEFDYARALERTEAFFWNFVDVHLELVKTRAYRDDDGSASARASLELALSTLLRLFAPHLPFATEEVWSWWMDGSIHRTGWPTTAELGGAGDGADGELPALAAQVLHEVRRTKTEARTGMRTAVRRLEVSAPPELLDRLETVRGDLVDAGVVQEFEMTPTDAGADLTVSVELVVDDA
;
A
#
# COMPACT_ATOMS: atom_id res chain seq x y z
N MET A 1 -1.55 10.91 -28.24
CA MET A 1 -1.52 12.39 -28.33
C MET A 1 -2.81 12.91 -27.67
N THR A 2 -2.68 13.69 -26.62
CA THR A 2 -3.82 14.37 -26.00
C THR A 2 -4.28 15.48 -26.94
N ASP A 3 -5.57 15.48 -27.31
CA ASP A 3 -6.16 16.55 -28.09
C ASP A 3 -6.26 17.83 -27.27
N ALA A 4 -6.00 18.97 -27.86
CA ALA A 4 -6.29 20.26 -27.25
C ALA A 4 -7.78 20.33 -26.88
N PRO A 5 -8.14 20.94 -25.72
CA PRO A 5 -9.52 21.00 -25.27
C PRO A 5 -10.41 21.68 -26.33
N ARG A 6 -11.48 20.99 -26.73
CA ARG A 6 -12.44 21.47 -27.70
C ARG A 6 -13.76 21.83 -27.02
N ARG A 7 -14.27 23.02 -27.28
CA ARG A 7 -15.55 23.45 -26.74
C ARG A 7 -16.71 22.81 -27.54
N ARG A 8 -17.76 22.41 -26.84
CA ARG A 8 -19.00 21.96 -27.44
C ARG A 8 -19.68 23.09 -28.21
N SER A 9 -20.24 22.77 -29.36
CA SER A 9 -21.03 23.71 -30.14
C SER A 9 -22.27 24.23 -29.38
N THR A 10 -22.81 23.41 -28.48
CA THR A 10 -23.96 23.78 -27.63
C THR A 10 -23.65 23.34 -26.19
N PRO A 11 -23.21 24.25 -25.30
CA PRO A 11 -23.03 23.96 -23.87
C PRO A 11 -24.35 23.59 -23.18
N THR A 12 -24.31 22.63 -22.27
CA THR A 12 -25.49 22.13 -21.54
C THR A 12 -25.27 22.29 -20.04
N VAL A 13 -25.39 23.52 -19.55
CA VAL A 13 -25.20 23.82 -18.12
C VAL A 13 -26.50 23.53 -17.36
N PRO A 14 -26.50 22.67 -16.33
CA PRO A 14 -27.72 22.31 -15.60
C PRO A 14 -28.23 23.48 -14.73
N ALA A 15 -29.56 23.57 -14.57
CA ALA A 15 -30.20 24.59 -13.71
C ALA A 15 -29.80 24.44 -12.23
N LYS A 16 -29.52 23.21 -11.79
CA LYS A 16 -29.05 22.89 -10.43
C LYS A 16 -27.90 21.87 -10.52
N ALA A 17 -26.79 22.22 -9.89
CA ALA A 17 -25.67 21.30 -9.73
C ALA A 17 -25.91 20.38 -8.52
N ALA A 18 -25.58 19.09 -8.66
CA ALA A 18 -25.70 18.09 -7.62
C ALA A 18 -24.53 17.10 -7.70
N LEU A 19 -24.08 16.59 -6.58
CA LEU A 19 -23.05 15.55 -6.50
C LEU A 19 -23.65 14.14 -6.52
N GLU A 20 -24.91 14.02 -6.14
CA GLU A 20 -25.59 12.74 -6.00
C GLU A 20 -25.75 12.05 -7.35
N GLY A 21 -25.31 10.77 -7.43
CA GLY A 21 -25.39 9.93 -8.62
C GLY A 21 -24.28 10.15 -9.65
N LEU A 22 -23.30 11.01 -9.36
CA LEU A 22 -22.17 11.21 -10.29
C LEU A 22 -21.30 9.96 -10.43
N GLU A 23 -21.12 9.22 -9.35
CA GLU A 23 -20.32 7.99 -9.35
C GLU A 23 -20.91 6.95 -10.29
N ASP A 24 -22.22 6.72 -10.26
CA ASP A 24 -22.89 5.76 -11.11
C ASP A 24 -22.87 6.25 -12.59
N LYS A 25 -23.24 7.51 -12.81
CA LYS A 25 -23.25 8.14 -14.14
C LYS A 25 -21.89 8.03 -14.85
N TRP A 26 -20.83 8.45 -14.15
CA TRP A 26 -19.50 8.54 -14.76
C TRP A 26 -18.78 7.20 -14.77
N GLY A 27 -19.00 6.35 -13.77
CA GLY A 27 -18.49 4.97 -13.76
C GLY A 27 -18.95 4.18 -14.97
N GLU A 28 -20.27 4.18 -15.26
CA GLU A 28 -20.84 3.54 -16.44
C GLU A 28 -20.31 4.15 -17.75
N ARG A 29 -20.18 5.48 -17.78
CA ARG A 29 -19.72 6.18 -19.00
C ARG A 29 -18.24 5.91 -19.30
N TRP A 30 -17.36 5.97 -18.29
CA TRP A 30 -15.94 5.67 -18.47
C TRP A 30 -15.69 4.24 -18.94
N GLU A 31 -16.47 3.29 -18.42
CA GLU A 31 -16.41 1.90 -18.87
C GLU A 31 -16.85 1.77 -20.34
N ALA A 32 -18.02 2.33 -20.69
CA ALA A 32 -18.58 2.26 -22.02
C ALA A 32 -17.67 2.91 -23.09
N ASP A 33 -17.05 4.04 -22.75
CA ASP A 33 -16.15 4.77 -23.64
C ASP A 33 -14.71 4.21 -23.64
N GLY A 34 -14.39 3.26 -22.73
CA GLY A 34 -13.03 2.75 -22.57
C GLY A 34 -12.03 3.83 -22.16
N THR A 35 -12.46 4.81 -21.32
CA THR A 35 -11.67 6.00 -20.95
C THR A 35 -10.31 5.65 -20.38
N TYR A 36 -10.21 4.55 -19.64
CA TYR A 36 -8.97 4.11 -18.97
C TYR A 36 -8.32 2.89 -19.61
N ARG A 37 -8.86 2.40 -20.73
CA ARG A 37 -8.32 1.24 -21.43
C ARG A 37 -6.92 1.55 -21.98
N PHE A 38 -6.00 0.62 -21.74
CA PHE A 38 -4.63 0.69 -22.24
C PHE A 38 -4.57 0.34 -23.74
N ASP A 39 -3.88 1.18 -24.50
CA ASP A 39 -3.61 0.88 -25.91
C ASP A 39 -2.29 0.10 -26.05
N ALA A 40 -2.39 -1.20 -26.26
CA ALA A 40 -1.22 -2.06 -26.46
C ALA A 40 -0.37 -1.69 -27.69
N ASN A 41 -0.90 -0.91 -28.63
CA ASN A 41 -0.15 -0.43 -29.80
C ASN A 41 0.67 0.84 -29.52
N ALA A 42 0.52 1.45 -28.35
CA ALA A 42 1.30 2.62 -28.00
C ALA A 42 2.80 2.33 -28.06
N PRO A 43 3.64 3.28 -28.50
CA PRO A 43 5.08 3.11 -28.46
C PRO A 43 5.61 3.04 -27.03
N ALA A 44 6.67 2.28 -26.79
CA ALA A 44 7.20 2.00 -25.45
C ALA A 44 7.57 3.28 -24.67
N ASP A 45 8.08 4.30 -25.33
CA ASP A 45 8.45 5.58 -24.74
C ASP A 45 7.25 6.44 -24.30
N ALA A 46 6.05 6.14 -24.80
CA ALA A 46 4.81 6.77 -24.37
C ALA A 46 4.14 6.04 -23.20
N VAL A 47 4.55 4.81 -22.88
CA VAL A 47 3.93 4.02 -21.80
C VAL A 47 4.39 4.52 -20.44
N PHE A 48 3.46 4.53 -19.48
CA PHE A 48 3.72 4.64 -18.04
C PHE A 48 3.08 3.44 -17.34
N SER A 49 3.90 2.56 -16.80
CA SER A 49 3.46 1.30 -16.22
C SER A 49 3.47 1.31 -14.69
N ILE A 50 2.40 0.77 -14.09
CA ILE A 50 2.18 0.76 -12.63
C ILE A 50 2.09 -0.69 -12.15
N ASP A 51 3.00 -1.07 -11.24
CA ASP A 51 2.95 -2.33 -10.53
C ASP A 51 2.08 -2.18 -9.27
N THR A 52 0.79 -2.37 -9.42
CA THR A 52 -0.21 -2.14 -8.37
C THR A 52 -0.17 -3.27 -7.34
N PRO A 53 -0.16 -2.98 -6.01
CA PRO A 53 -0.25 -4.04 -5.01
C PRO A 53 -1.59 -4.75 -5.11
N PRO A 54 -1.62 -6.09 -5.31
CA PRO A 54 -2.87 -6.82 -5.27
C PRO A 54 -3.39 -6.86 -3.82
N PRO A 55 -4.60 -6.36 -3.53
CA PRO A 55 -5.15 -6.46 -2.19
C PRO A 55 -5.46 -7.91 -1.84
N THR A 56 -5.15 -8.32 -0.60
CA THR A 56 -5.47 -9.67 -0.12
C THR A 56 -6.98 -9.84 0.02
N VAL A 57 -7.52 -10.81 -0.70
CA VAL A 57 -8.96 -11.11 -0.77
C VAL A 57 -9.38 -11.98 0.42
N SER A 58 -9.45 -11.37 1.60
CA SER A 58 -9.79 -12.06 2.85
C SER A 58 -10.65 -11.18 3.77
N GLY A 59 -11.89 -10.92 3.34
CA GLY A 59 -12.84 -10.08 4.08
C GLY A 59 -13.07 -8.72 3.42
N SER A 60 -13.21 -7.63 4.17
CA SER A 60 -13.50 -6.29 3.65
C SER A 60 -12.23 -5.46 3.46
N LEU A 61 -12.23 -4.60 2.45
CA LEU A 61 -11.29 -3.49 2.35
C LEU A 61 -11.49 -2.51 3.53
N HIS A 62 -10.45 -1.78 3.87
CA HIS A 62 -10.48 -0.75 4.91
C HIS A 62 -9.97 0.59 4.38
N VAL A 63 -10.18 1.68 5.12
CA VAL A 63 -9.81 3.03 4.72
C VAL A 63 -8.32 3.20 4.37
N GLY A 64 -7.43 2.37 4.91
CA GLY A 64 -6.02 2.36 4.53
C GLY A 64 -5.78 1.95 3.07
N HIS A 65 -6.58 1.03 2.52
CA HIS A 65 -6.54 0.71 1.09
C HIS A 65 -7.03 1.91 0.27
N VAL A 66 -8.18 2.49 0.62
CA VAL A 66 -8.71 3.70 -0.06
C VAL A 66 -7.67 4.81 -0.09
N PHE A 67 -6.96 5.02 1.01
CA PHE A 67 -5.90 6.00 1.13
C PHE A 67 -4.78 5.75 0.12
N SER A 68 -4.15 4.59 0.16
CA SER A 68 -3.01 4.25 -0.69
C SER A 68 -3.37 4.20 -2.19
N TYR A 69 -4.53 3.59 -2.53
CA TYR A 69 -4.94 3.49 -3.94
C TYR A 69 -5.39 4.82 -4.53
N THR A 70 -5.94 5.73 -3.72
CA THR A 70 -6.22 7.11 -4.17
C THR A 70 -4.94 7.83 -4.55
N HIS A 71 -3.86 7.68 -3.78
CA HIS A 71 -2.55 8.28 -4.10
C HIS A 71 -2.03 7.78 -5.45
N THR A 72 -2.11 6.47 -5.67
CA THR A 72 -1.72 5.85 -6.95
C THR A 72 -2.55 6.41 -8.11
N ASP A 73 -3.86 6.51 -7.92
CA ASP A 73 -4.77 6.98 -8.96
C ASP A 73 -4.59 8.46 -9.30
N CYS A 74 -4.24 9.31 -8.32
CA CYS A 74 -3.87 10.71 -8.58
C CYS A 74 -2.66 10.79 -9.54
N ILE A 75 -1.64 9.96 -9.32
CA ILE A 75 -0.46 9.88 -10.18
C ILE A 75 -0.84 9.33 -11.56
N ALA A 76 -1.62 8.24 -11.62
CA ALA A 76 -2.05 7.63 -12.87
C ALA A 76 -2.84 8.61 -13.75
N ARG A 77 -3.76 9.39 -13.17
CA ARG A 77 -4.53 10.40 -13.87
C ARG A 77 -3.65 11.53 -14.39
N TYR A 78 -2.73 12.03 -13.57
CA TYR A 78 -1.75 13.03 -13.98
C TYR A 78 -0.95 12.52 -15.18
N GLN A 79 -0.37 11.33 -15.12
CA GLN A 79 0.43 10.76 -16.19
C GLN A 79 -0.38 10.59 -17.49
N ARG A 80 -1.64 10.17 -17.38
CA ARG A 80 -2.53 10.07 -18.56
C ARG A 80 -2.80 11.44 -19.17
N MET A 81 -3.02 12.45 -18.37
CA MET A 81 -3.25 13.83 -18.83
C MET A 81 -1.98 14.48 -19.40
N THR A 82 -0.77 14.04 -19.01
CA THR A 82 0.49 14.47 -19.66
C THR A 82 0.73 13.79 -21.00
N GLY A 83 -0.17 12.91 -21.44
CA GLY A 83 -0.09 12.24 -22.74
C GLY A 83 0.56 10.87 -22.71
N ARG A 84 0.85 10.33 -21.51
CA ARG A 84 1.30 8.95 -21.37
C ARG A 84 0.16 7.98 -21.57
N GLU A 85 0.47 6.84 -22.14
CA GLU A 85 -0.43 5.70 -22.14
C GLU A 85 -0.19 4.87 -20.87
N VAL A 86 -1.17 4.87 -19.97
CA VAL A 86 -0.99 4.32 -18.63
C VAL A 86 -1.41 2.87 -18.57
N PHE A 87 -0.44 1.97 -18.36
CA PHE A 87 -0.68 0.57 -18.03
C PHE A 87 -0.95 0.46 -16.52
N TYR A 88 -2.23 0.30 -16.18
CA TYR A 88 -2.69 0.29 -14.79
C TYR A 88 -3.59 -0.95 -14.55
N PRO A 89 -2.98 -2.14 -14.41
CA PRO A 89 -3.70 -3.38 -14.11
C PRO A 89 -4.15 -3.43 -12.66
N MET A 90 -5.14 -4.29 -12.38
CA MET A 90 -5.54 -4.64 -11.02
C MET A 90 -5.35 -6.14 -10.80
N GLY A 91 -4.69 -6.50 -9.69
CA GLY A 91 -4.53 -7.89 -9.25
C GLY A 91 -5.31 -8.16 -7.97
N TRP A 92 -5.56 -9.45 -7.70
CA TRP A 92 -6.16 -9.95 -6.47
C TRP A 92 -5.22 -10.98 -5.82
N ASP A 93 -4.88 -10.79 -4.53
CA ASP A 93 -4.06 -11.74 -3.77
C ASP A 93 -4.97 -12.71 -3.00
N ASP A 94 -5.28 -13.84 -3.64
CA ASP A 94 -6.32 -14.76 -3.19
C ASP A 94 -5.83 -15.83 -2.23
N ASN A 95 -4.55 -16.15 -2.27
CA ASN A 95 -3.99 -17.25 -1.50
C ASN A 95 -3.44 -16.82 -0.14
N GLY A 96 -3.05 -17.81 0.64
CA GLY A 96 -2.46 -17.63 1.96
C GLY A 96 -3.40 -17.92 3.13
N VAL A 97 -2.82 -17.94 4.32
CA VAL A 97 -3.50 -18.28 5.58
C VAL A 97 -4.76 -17.44 5.85
N PRO A 98 -4.78 -16.13 5.58
CA PRO A 98 -5.99 -15.34 5.83
C PRO A 98 -7.20 -15.84 5.04
N THR A 99 -7.01 -16.20 3.77
CA THR A 99 -8.08 -16.71 2.90
C THR A 99 -8.55 -18.08 3.35
N GLU A 100 -7.65 -19.02 3.64
CA GLU A 100 -8.04 -20.33 4.17
C GLU A 100 -8.82 -20.20 5.48
N ARG A 101 -8.39 -19.35 6.42
CA ARG A 101 -9.12 -19.08 7.66
C ARG A 101 -10.51 -18.49 7.42
N ARG A 102 -10.63 -17.61 6.43
CA ARG A 102 -11.93 -17.05 6.06
C ARG A 102 -12.86 -18.14 5.56
N VAL A 103 -12.39 -19.02 4.67
CA VAL A 103 -13.15 -20.17 4.16
C VAL A 103 -13.53 -21.13 5.27
N GLU A 104 -12.57 -21.51 6.14
CA GLU A 104 -12.83 -22.35 7.31
C GLU A 104 -13.97 -21.79 8.19
N ASN A 105 -13.87 -20.49 8.50
CA ASN A 105 -14.85 -19.84 9.39
C ASN A 105 -16.18 -19.59 8.71
N TYR A 106 -16.19 -19.28 7.42
CA TYR A 106 -17.41 -18.97 6.65
C TYR A 106 -18.26 -20.19 6.43
N TYR A 107 -17.65 -21.30 5.98
CA TYR A 107 -18.34 -22.55 5.71
C TYR A 107 -18.35 -23.55 6.88
N GLY A 108 -17.54 -23.34 7.92
CA GLY A 108 -17.40 -24.28 9.03
C GLY A 108 -16.73 -25.58 8.62
N VAL A 109 -15.73 -25.50 7.75
CA VAL A 109 -14.98 -26.64 7.21
C VAL A 109 -13.50 -26.56 7.60
N ARG A 110 -12.80 -27.68 7.49
CA ARG A 110 -11.34 -27.76 7.60
C ARG A 110 -10.80 -28.73 6.55
N CYS A 111 -9.67 -28.38 5.95
CA CYS A 111 -9.02 -29.32 5.05
C CYS A 111 -8.43 -30.52 5.80
N ASP A 112 -8.68 -31.69 5.30
CA ASP A 112 -8.07 -32.95 5.70
C ASP A 112 -7.72 -33.75 4.43
N PRO A 113 -6.46 -33.85 4.04
CA PRO A 113 -6.04 -34.53 2.81
C PRO A 113 -6.35 -36.03 2.79
N THR A 114 -6.68 -36.62 3.95
CA THR A 114 -7.05 -38.06 4.05
C THR A 114 -8.50 -38.32 3.65
N VAL A 115 -9.32 -37.27 3.58
CA VAL A 115 -10.73 -37.36 3.14
C VAL A 115 -10.78 -37.46 1.62
N HIS A 116 -11.59 -38.39 1.10
CA HIS A 116 -11.79 -38.53 -0.35
C HIS A 116 -12.59 -37.35 -0.92
N TYR A 117 -12.26 -37.01 -2.17
CA TYR A 117 -13.00 -35.97 -2.92
C TYR A 117 -14.44 -36.39 -3.15
N ASP A 118 -15.37 -35.44 -2.87
CA ASP A 118 -16.78 -35.58 -3.15
C ASP A 118 -17.21 -34.47 -4.12
N ALA A 119 -17.50 -34.85 -5.38
CA ALA A 119 -17.95 -33.91 -6.40
C ALA A 119 -19.35 -33.31 -6.14
N ALA A 120 -20.13 -33.92 -5.24
CA ALA A 120 -21.45 -33.44 -4.85
C ALA A 120 -21.44 -32.71 -3.50
N PHE A 121 -20.27 -32.43 -2.96
CA PHE A 121 -20.13 -31.75 -1.67
C PHE A 121 -20.80 -30.37 -1.68
N VAL A 122 -21.67 -30.15 -0.69
CA VAL A 122 -22.26 -28.83 -0.40
C VAL A 122 -21.88 -28.44 1.02
N PRO A 123 -21.30 -27.26 1.22
CA PRO A 123 -20.92 -26.81 2.54
C PRO A 123 -22.14 -26.60 3.45
N PRO A 124 -21.99 -26.66 4.78
CA PRO A 124 -23.05 -26.37 5.72
C PRO A 124 -23.64 -24.96 5.50
N GLU A 125 -24.96 -24.83 5.53
CA GLU A 125 -25.65 -23.51 5.44
C GLU A 125 -25.22 -22.55 6.56
N LYS A 126 -24.79 -23.09 7.70
CA LYS A 126 -24.38 -22.33 8.86
C LYS A 126 -23.15 -22.94 9.52
N ALA A 127 -22.09 -22.17 9.62
CA ALA A 127 -20.87 -22.62 10.27
C ALA A 127 -21.09 -22.93 11.75
N PRO A 128 -20.54 -24.02 12.28
CA PRO A 128 -20.51 -24.29 13.71
C PRO A 128 -19.81 -23.19 14.49
N LYS A 129 -20.26 -22.92 15.71
CA LYS A 129 -19.62 -21.90 16.56
C LYS A 129 -18.23 -22.32 17.05
N ASN A 130 -17.99 -23.61 17.22
CA ASN A 130 -16.74 -24.14 17.72
C ASN A 130 -15.94 -24.76 16.57
N ARG A 131 -14.71 -24.33 16.37
CA ARG A 131 -13.81 -24.85 15.33
C ARG A 131 -13.54 -26.36 15.44
N ARG A 132 -13.69 -26.96 16.63
CA ARG A 132 -13.56 -28.41 16.79
C ARG A 132 -14.65 -29.20 16.05
N ASP A 133 -15.79 -28.55 15.80
CA ASP A 133 -16.96 -29.14 15.14
C ASP A 133 -16.95 -28.85 13.62
N PHE A 134 -15.89 -28.24 13.08
CA PHE A 134 -15.74 -27.99 11.66
C PHE A 134 -15.63 -29.31 10.89
N LEU A 135 -16.37 -29.40 9.80
CA LEU A 135 -16.40 -30.57 8.95
C LEU A 135 -15.06 -30.78 8.22
N ALA A 136 -14.51 -31.97 8.33
CA ALA A 136 -13.32 -32.34 7.55
C ALA A 136 -13.72 -32.57 6.09
N VAL A 137 -13.03 -31.92 5.16
CA VAL A 137 -13.24 -32.02 3.72
C VAL A 137 -11.93 -32.32 3.00
N SER A 138 -12.01 -32.95 1.81
CA SER A 138 -10.85 -33.23 1.00
C SER A 138 -10.11 -31.95 0.60
N ARG A 139 -8.81 -32.08 0.29
CA ARG A 139 -8.00 -30.94 -0.21
C ARG A 139 -8.67 -30.29 -1.43
N ARG A 140 -9.17 -31.07 -2.38
CA ARG A 140 -9.81 -30.55 -3.59
C ARG A 140 -11.12 -29.83 -3.30
N ASN A 141 -12.01 -30.37 -2.46
CA ASN A 141 -13.21 -29.64 -2.05
C ASN A 141 -12.89 -28.33 -1.32
N PHE A 142 -11.86 -28.34 -0.47
CA PHE A 142 -11.40 -27.14 0.22
C PHE A 142 -10.93 -26.05 -0.73
N ILE A 143 -10.12 -26.43 -1.74
CA ILE A 143 -9.65 -25.51 -2.80
C ILE A 143 -10.82 -24.94 -3.61
N GLU A 144 -11.79 -25.80 -3.99
CA GLU A 144 -12.99 -25.36 -4.72
C GLU A 144 -13.79 -24.31 -3.91
N LEU A 145 -13.92 -24.50 -2.60
CA LEU A 145 -14.55 -23.51 -1.71
C LEU A 145 -13.74 -22.21 -1.59
N CYS A 146 -12.41 -22.31 -1.58
CA CYS A 146 -11.54 -21.14 -1.57
C CYS A 146 -11.74 -20.32 -2.86
N VAL A 147 -11.68 -20.94 -4.03
CA VAL A 147 -11.89 -20.28 -5.33
C VAL A 147 -13.27 -19.62 -5.40
N GLN A 148 -14.33 -20.31 -4.91
CA GLN A 148 -15.66 -19.74 -4.90
C GLN A 148 -15.74 -18.47 -4.03
N LEU A 149 -15.26 -18.53 -2.80
CA LEU A 149 -15.40 -17.42 -1.85
C LEU A 149 -14.50 -16.23 -2.22
N THR A 150 -13.29 -16.47 -2.75
CA THR A 150 -12.45 -15.38 -3.24
C THR A 150 -13.08 -14.68 -4.42
N GLY A 151 -13.66 -15.40 -5.39
CA GLY A 151 -14.37 -14.80 -6.52
C GLY A 151 -15.57 -13.91 -6.11
N GLU A 152 -16.28 -14.28 -5.03
CA GLU A 152 -17.35 -13.43 -4.46
C GLU A 152 -16.75 -12.16 -3.81
N ASP A 153 -15.67 -12.29 -3.06
CA ASP A 153 -15.00 -11.17 -2.39
C ASP A 153 -14.32 -10.20 -3.39
N GLU A 154 -13.73 -10.72 -4.48
CA GLU A 154 -13.15 -9.93 -5.58
C GLU A 154 -14.19 -8.98 -6.20
N GLN A 155 -15.41 -9.49 -6.47
CA GLN A 155 -16.49 -8.67 -7.00
C GLN A 155 -16.86 -7.50 -6.08
N VAL A 156 -16.87 -7.76 -4.76
CA VAL A 156 -17.13 -6.72 -3.76
C VAL A 156 -16.00 -5.66 -3.75
N PHE A 157 -14.76 -6.11 -3.88
CA PHE A 157 -13.61 -5.21 -3.93
C PHE A 157 -13.60 -4.37 -5.21
N GLU A 158 -13.85 -5.00 -6.36
CA GLU A 158 -13.95 -4.31 -7.64
C GLU A 158 -15.06 -3.25 -7.62
N ALA A 159 -16.25 -3.60 -7.12
CA ALA A 159 -17.37 -2.66 -7.00
C ALA A 159 -17.00 -1.44 -6.15
N LEU A 160 -16.24 -1.62 -5.06
CA LEU A 160 -15.77 -0.54 -4.21
C LEU A 160 -14.74 0.35 -4.94
N TRP A 161 -13.79 -0.26 -5.67
CA TRP A 161 -12.78 0.47 -6.44
C TRP A 161 -13.40 1.26 -7.60
N ARG A 162 -14.36 0.67 -8.30
CA ARG A 162 -15.12 1.36 -9.35
C ARG A 162 -15.89 2.55 -8.78
N ARG A 163 -16.53 2.37 -7.60
CA ARG A 163 -17.22 3.46 -6.94
C ARG A 163 -16.28 4.56 -6.42
N LEU A 164 -15.09 4.20 -5.93
CA LEU A 164 -14.05 5.18 -5.57
C LEU A 164 -13.53 5.94 -6.82
N GLY A 165 -13.77 5.41 -8.00
CA GLY A 165 -13.38 6.01 -9.28
C GLY A 165 -11.90 5.80 -9.59
N LEU A 166 -11.34 4.62 -9.30
CA LEU A 166 -9.97 4.30 -9.75
C LEU A 166 -9.91 4.20 -11.27
N SER A 167 -8.90 4.79 -11.86
CA SER A 167 -8.70 4.82 -13.33
C SER A 167 -7.94 3.59 -13.85
N VAL A 168 -8.27 2.44 -13.28
CA VAL A 168 -7.73 1.11 -13.64
C VAL A 168 -8.30 0.66 -14.98
N ASP A 169 -7.50 -0.05 -15.76
CA ASP A 169 -8.00 -0.82 -16.89
C ASP A 169 -8.53 -2.19 -16.41
N TRP A 170 -9.83 -2.27 -16.23
CA TRP A 170 -10.51 -3.48 -15.73
C TRP A 170 -10.48 -4.65 -16.72
N THR A 171 -9.95 -4.49 -17.90
CA THR A 171 -9.68 -5.59 -18.84
C THR A 171 -8.32 -6.26 -18.58
N GLN A 172 -7.48 -5.64 -17.77
CA GLN A 172 -6.14 -6.10 -17.38
C GLN A 172 -6.14 -6.62 -15.93
N THR A 173 -7.12 -7.44 -15.57
CA THR A 173 -7.19 -8.05 -14.24
C THR A 173 -6.51 -9.41 -14.21
N TYR A 174 -6.01 -9.80 -13.01
CA TYR A 174 -5.44 -11.11 -12.75
C TYR A 174 -5.65 -11.49 -11.28
N THR A 175 -5.54 -12.78 -10.96
CA THR A 175 -5.44 -13.25 -9.59
C THR A 175 -4.09 -13.93 -9.37
N THR A 176 -3.58 -13.94 -8.15
CA THR A 176 -2.29 -14.59 -7.84
C THR A 176 -2.34 -16.12 -7.99
N ILE A 177 -3.52 -16.70 -8.22
CA ILE A 177 -3.77 -18.14 -8.27
C ILE A 177 -4.45 -18.60 -9.56
N ASP A 178 -4.68 -17.72 -10.53
CA ASP A 178 -5.15 -18.12 -11.84
C ASP A 178 -4.12 -19.02 -12.57
N GLU A 179 -4.50 -19.59 -13.68
CA GLU A 179 -3.64 -20.50 -14.43
C GLU A 179 -2.34 -19.81 -14.89
N ARG A 180 -2.44 -18.57 -15.36
CA ARG A 180 -1.29 -17.75 -15.78
C ARG A 180 -0.34 -17.50 -14.62
N SER A 181 -0.87 -17.00 -13.50
CA SER A 181 -0.07 -16.68 -12.32
C SER A 181 0.64 -17.89 -11.72
N ARG A 182 -0.06 -19.04 -11.67
CA ARG A 182 0.55 -20.31 -11.25
C ARG A 182 1.67 -20.73 -12.19
N ARG A 183 1.45 -20.66 -13.51
CA ARG A 183 2.47 -20.98 -14.51
C ARG A 183 3.70 -20.09 -14.39
N VAL A 184 3.52 -18.77 -14.31
CA VAL A 184 4.60 -17.80 -14.13
C VAL A 184 5.39 -18.07 -12.84
N SER A 185 4.68 -18.29 -11.73
CA SER A 185 5.32 -18.53 -10.43
C SER A 185 6.12 -19.83 -10.40
N GLN A 186 5.56 -20.89 -10.96
CA GLN A 186 6.24 -22.19 -11.04
C GLN A 186 7.44 -22.14 -11.99
N ARG A 187 7.32 -21.48 -13.14
CA ARG A 187 8.43 -21.30 -14.07
C ARG A 187 9.55 -20.50 -13.43
N ALA A 188 9.26 -19.37 -12.80
CA ALA A 188 10.26 -18.57 -12.11
C ALA A 188 10.95 -19.35 -10.97
N PHE A 189 10.22 -20.21 -10.25
CA PHE A 189 10.80 -21.10 -9.26
C PHE A 189 11.77 -22.12 -9.90
N LEU A 190 11.37 -22.78 -10.99
CA LEU A 190 12.20 -23.75 -11.68
C LEU A 190 13.46 -23.10 -12.28
N ASP A 191 13.35 -21.89 -12.79
CA ASP A 191 14.49 -21.12 -13.27
C ASP A 191 15.47 -20.78 -12.12
N ASN A 192 14.97 -20.40 -10.93
CA ASN A 192 15.80 -20.20 -9.75
C ASN A 192 16.43 -21.52 -9.28
N LEU A 193 15.70 -22.64 -9.33
CA LEU A 193 16.22 -23.96 -8.99
C LEU A 193 17.35 -24.38 -9.92
N ALA A 194 17.16 -24.20 -11.23
CA ALA A 194 18.18 -24.54 -12.24
C ALA A 194 19.46 -23.71 -12.07
N ARG A 195 19.38 -22.48 -11.59
CA ARG A 195 20.54 -21.60 -11.30
C ARG A 195 21.14 -21.83 -9.90
N GLY A 196 20.53 -22.71 -9.07
CA GLY A 196 20.95 -22.94 -7.68
C GLY A 196 20.63 -21.77 -6.73
N GLU A 197 19.74 -20.90 -7.12
CA GLU A 197 19.22 -19.78 -6.32
C GLU A 197 18.07 -20.22 -5.41
N ALA A 198 17.28 -21.18 -5.86
CA ALA A 198 16.33 -21.91 -5.02
C ALA A 198 16.94 -23.25 -4.59
N TYR A 199 16.73 -23.62 -3.34
CA TYR A 199 17.24 -24.87 -2.78
C TYR A 199 16.38 -25.38 -1.64
N GLN A 200 16.47 -26.68 -1.35
CA GLN A 200 15.80 -27.31 -0.23
C GLN A 200 16.81 -27.61 0.88
N ALA A 201 16.40 -27.44 2.13
CA ALA A 201 17.20 -27.82 3.28
C ALA A 201 16.33 -28.31 4.42
N ASP A 202 16.82 -29.36 5.12
CA ASP A 202 16.27 -29.75 6.41
C ASP A 202 16.97 -28.90 7.48
N ALA A 203 16.26 -27.91 7.99
CA ALA A 203 16.83 -26.88 8.84
C ALA A 203 15.85 -26.43 9.94
N PRO A 204 16.38 -25.84 11.03
CA PRO A 204 15.55 -25.15 12.03
C PRO A 204 14.77 -24.04 11.39
N SER A 205 13.43 -24.08 11.54
CA SER A 205 12.52 -23.10 10.97
C SER A 205 11.59 -22.57 12.03
N MET A 206 11.31 -21.27 12.00
CA MET A 206 10.24 -20.67 12.80
C MET A 206 8.91 -21.30 12.40
N TRP A 207 8.14 -21.75 13.38
CA TRP A 207 6.99 -22.60 13.17
C TRP A 207 5.79 -22.11 13.99
N ASP A 208 4.67 -21.89 13.31
CA ASP A 208 3.40 -21.65 13.98
C ASP A 208 2.71 -22.98 14.30
N ILE A 209 2.59 -23.30 15.59
CA ILE A 209 2.00 -24.55 16.07
C ILE A 209 0.50 -24.65 15.86
N THR A 210 -0.18 -23.48 15.66
CA THR A 210 -1.63 -23.43 15.44
C THR A 210 -1.94 -23.73 13.98
N PHE A 211 -1.20 -23.07 13.06
CA PHE A 211 -1.33 -23.30 11.62
C PHE A 211 -0.53 -24.49 11.12
N ARG A 212 0.41 -24.99 11.92
CA ARG A 212 1.32 -26.07 11.59
C ARG A 212 2.11 -25.80 10.32
N MET A 213 2.69 -24.64 10.23
CA MET A 213 3.45 -24.20 9.08
C MET A 213 4.70 -23.41 9.48
N ALA A 214 5.69 -23.40 8.59
CA ALA A 214 6.86 -22.56 8.70
C ALA A 214 6.52 -21.10 8.42
N VAL A 215 7.22 -20.18 9.08
CA VAL A 215 7.03 -18.73 9.00
C VAL A 215 8.34 -18.09 8.56
N SER A 216 8.29 -17.21 7.56
CA SER A 216 9.46 -16.48 7.08
C SER A 216 9.84 -15.32 7.99
N GLN A 217 11.10 -14.85 7.93
CA GLN A 217 11.55 -13.71 8.73
C GLN A 217 10.69 -12.45 8.51
N ALA A 218 10.22 -12.25 7.31
CA ALA A 218 9.39 -11.08 6.95
C ALA A 218 8.02 -11.06 7.63
N GLU A 219 7.54 -12.20 8.09
CA GLU A 219 6.21 -12.36 8.75
C GLU A 219 6.30 -12.39 10.27
N LEU A 220 7.50 -12.18 10.85
CA LEU A 220 7.69 -12.20 12.29
C LEU A 220 7.27 -10.87 12.92
N GLU A 221 6.63 -10.98 14.08
CA GLU A 221 6.25 -9.85 14.94
C GLU A 221 6.73 -10.11 16.37
N ASP A 222 7.41 -9.12 16.95
CA ASP A 222 7.76 -9.15 18.37
C ASP A 222 6.60 -8.61 19.22
N ARG A 223 6.13 -9.43 20.18
CA ARG A 223 5.10 -9.02 21.13
C ARG A 223 5.61 -9.16 22.55
N PRO A 224 5.52 -8.08 23.37
CA PRO A 224 5.92 -8.17 24.78
C PRO A 224 5.04 -9.18 25.52
N ARG A 225 5.68 -10.06 26.26
CA ARG A 225 5.02 -11.08 27.09
C ARG A 225 5.66 -11.18 28.46
N PRO A 226 4.88 -11.44 29.51
CA PRO A 226 5.42 -11.76 30.81
C PRO A 226 6.13 -13.11 30.75
N GLY A 227 7.29 -13.18 31.37
CA GLY A 227 8.12 -14.38 31.54
C GLY A 227 8.88 -14.33 32.85
N ALA A 228 9.74 -15.29 33.04
CA ALA A 228 10.63 -15.29 34.20
C ALA A 228 11.98 -15.94 33.87
N TYR A 229 13.06 -15.43 34.43
CA TYR A 229 14.33 -16.12 34.43
C TYR A 229 14.34 -17.17 35.55
N HIS A 230 14.79 -18.36 35.15
CA HIS A 230 15.05 -19.49 36.05
C HIS A 230 16.55 -19.74 36.04
N ASP A 231 17.16 -19.71 37.22
CA ASP A 231 18.59 -19.97 37.41
C ASP A 231 18.81 -21.46 37.59
N LEU A 232 19.44 -22.12 36.60
CA LEU A 232 19.66 -23.58 36.58
C LEU A 232 21.11 -23.93 36.91
N ALA A 233 21.32 -24.95 37.77
CA ALA A 233 22.63 -25.47 38.11
C ALA A 233 23.11 -26.54 37.12
N PHE A 234 24.14 -26.25 36.32
CA PHE A 234 24.84 -27.22 35.50
C PHE A 234 26.10 -27.70 36.24
N HIS A 235 26.20 -29.01 36.45
CA HIS A 235 27.24 -29.59 37.29
C HIS A 235 28.58 -29.68 36.52
N ARG A 236 29.63 -29.11 37.07
CA ARG A 236 30.97 -29.17 36.44
C ARG A 236 31.56 -30.55 36.58
N SER A 237 32.18 -31.04 35.47
CA SER A 237 32.80 -32.38 35.43
C SER A 237 34.03 -32.50 36.34
N ASP A 238 34.65 -31.35 36.75
CA ASP A 238 35.75 -31.33 37.73
C ASP A 238 35.32 -31.40 39.20
N GLY A 239 34.03 -31.30 39.46
CA GLY A 239 33.48 -31.33 40.80
C GLY A 239 33.65 -30.03 41.60
N GLU A 240 34.14 -28.92 41.01
CA GLU A 240 34.38 -27.65 41.67
C GLU A 240 33.13 -26.73 41.70
N GLY A 241 31.94 -27.31 41.87
CA GLY A 241 30.67 -26.58 41.96
C GLY A 241 29.87 -26.56 40.64
N ASP A 242 28.93 -25.59 40.55
CA ASP A 242 27.99 -25.51 39.47
C ASP A 242 28.24 -24.30 38.57
N LEU A 243 28.01 -24.45 37.27
CA LEU A 243 27.86 -23.33 36.37
C LEU A 243 26.40 -22.95 36.31
N VAL A 244 26.05 -21.72 36.71
CA VAL A 244 24.65 -21.28 36.77
C VAL A 244 24.27 -20.57 35.47
N VAL A 245 23.13 -20.99 34.90
CA VAL A 245 22.55 -20.41 33.64
C VAL A 245 21.16 -19.86 33.91
N SER A 246 20.92 -18.61 33.61
CA SER A 246 19.58 -18.01 33.63
C SER A 246 18.85 -18.22 32.31
N THR A 247 17.69 -18.88 32.33
CA THR A 247 16.89 -19.14 31.16
C THR A 247 15.43 -18.76 31.32
N THR A 248 14.80 -18.28 30.25
CA THR A 248 13.34 -18.10 30.17
C THR A 248 12.59 -19.34 29.67
N ARG A 249 13.36 -20.36 29.24
CA ARG A 249 12.85 -21.60 28.64
C ARG A 249 13.46 -22.83 29.37
N PRO A 250 13.15 -23.03 30.65
CA PRO A 250 13.71 -24.17 31.40
C PRO A 250 13.36 -25.54 30.80
N GLU A 251 12.20 -25.65 30.13
CA GLU A 251 11.77 -26.89 29.46
C GLU A 251 12.74 -27.37 28.37
N LEU A 252 13.53 -26.45 27.81
CA LEU A 252 14.49 -26.79 26.75
C LEU A 252 15.84 -27.32 27.27
N VAL A 253 16.03 -27.40 28.59
CA VAL A 253 17.27 -27.95 29.14
C VAL A 253 17.57 -29.37 28.63
N VAL A 254 16.55 -30.15 28.32
CA VAL A 254 16.67 -31.48 27.69
C VAL A 254 17.33 -31.47 26.34
N SER A 255 17.20 -30.39 25.60
CA SER A 255 17.75 -30.18 24.25
C SER A 255 19.04 -29.37 24.24
N CYS A 256 19.60 -29.10 25.42
CA CYS A 256 20.86 -28.38 25.55
C CYS A 256 22.01 -29.14 24.88
N VAL A 257 22.78 -28.47 24.04
CA VAL A 257 23.92 -29.02 23.29
C VAL A 257 25.26 -28.42 23.69
N ALA A 258 25.25 -27.21 24.28
CA ALA A 258 26.44 -26.55 24.80
C ALA A 258 26.02 -25.43 25.75
N LEU A 259 26.93 -24.99 26.61
CA LEU A 259 26.85 -23.69 27.28
C LEU A 259 27.75 -22.69 26.57
N VAL A 260 27.30 -21.44 26.43
CA VAL A 260 28.05 -20.39 25.73
C VAL A 260 28.23 -19.16 26.61
N ALA A 261 29.43 -18.57 26.58
CA ALA A 261 29.72 -17.28 27.19
C ALA A 261 30.59 -16.41 26.27
N HIS A 262 30.67 -15.13 26.57
CA HIS A 262 31.49 -14.22 25.77
C HIS A 262 32.99 -14.54 25.94
N PRO A 263 33.79 -14.53 24.86
CA PRO A 263 35.23 -14.89 24.94
C PRO A 263 36.02 -13.98 25.87
N ASP A 264 35.59 -12.74 26.11
CA ASP A 264 36.27 -11.78 26.99
C ASP A 264 35.73 -11.79 28.44
N ASP A 265 34.76 -12.65 28.74
CA ASP A 265 34.21 -12.76 30.10
C ASP A 265 35.14 -13.59 30.99
N GLU A 266 35.85 -12.89 31.87
CA GLU A 266 36.84 -13.48 32.77
C GLU A 266 36.27 -14.57 33.71
N ARG A 267 34.96 -14.55 33.94
CA ARG A 267 34.29 -15.54 34.80
C ARG A 267 34.28 -16.92 34.17
N TYR A 268 34.20 -16.98 32.86
CA TYR A 268 34.02 -18.20 32.07
C TYR A 268 35.24 -18.61 31.24
N LYS A 269 36.23 -17.75 31.06
CA LYS A 269 37.49 -18.06 30.40
C LYS A 269 38.16 -19.36 30.85
N PRO A 270 38.24 -19.65 32.16
CA PRO A 270 38.85 -20.89 32.63
C PRO A 270 38.06 -22.17 32.29
N LEU A 271 36.80 -22.00 31.95
CA LEU A 271 35.88 -23.11 31.68
C LEU A 271 35.73 -23.45 30.19
N PHE A 272 36.23 -22.61 29.28
CA PHE A 272 36.14 -22.90 27.85
C PHE A 272 36.90 -24.16 27.48
N GLY A 273 36.19 -25.09 26.78
CA GLY A 273 36.72 -26.42 26.45
C GLY A 273 36.52 -27.48 27.54
N SER A 274 35.99 -27.12 28.74
CA SER A 274 35.52 -28.08 29.70
C SER A 274 34.11 -28.56 29.41
N THR A 275 33.62 -29.56 30.15
CA THR A 275 32.26 -30.05 30.04
C THR A 275 31.51 -29.84 31.36
N VAL A 276 30.18 -29.73 31.23
CA VAL A 276 29.25 -29.72 32.36
C VAL A 276 28.11 -30.70 32.09
N THR A 277 27.47 -31.16 33.17
CA THR A 277 26.34 -32.08 33.08
C THR A 277 25.04 -31.30 33.29
N SER A 278 24.08 -31.48 32.36
CA SER A 278 22.79 -30.80 32.45
C SER A 278 21.95 -31.28 33.65
N PRO A 279 21.22 -30.36 34.29
CA PRO A 279 20.28 -30.74 35.35
C PRO A 279 19.19 -31.68 34.83
N LEU A 280 18.61 -32.47 35.69
CA LEU A 280 17.54 -33.45 35.45
C LEU A 280 17.92 -34.63 34.55
N PHE A 281 18.65 -34.38 33.46
CA PHE A 281 18.86 -35.37 32.41
C PHE A 281 20.23 -35.99 32.40
N GLY A 282 21.20 -35.38 33.08
CA GLY A 282 22.53 -35.90 33.20
C GLY A 282 23.32 -35.96 31.89
N VAL A 283 23.01 -35.10 30.96
CA VAL A 283 23.63 -35.03 29.65
C VAL A 283 24.88 -34.16 29.70
N GLU A 284 26.02 -34.69 29.26
CA GLU A 284 27.26 -33.93 29.21
C GLU A 284 27.28 -32.98 27.98
N VAL A 285 27.62 -31.69 28.19
CA VAL A 285 27.68 -30.66 27.19
C VAL A 285 28.94 -29.80 27.35
N PRO A 286 29.57 -29.33 26.25
CA PRO A 286 30.77 -28.49 26.32
C PRO A 286 30.42 -27.03 26.72
N VAL A 287 31.40 -26.35 27.29
CA VAL A 287 31.38 -24.89 27.53
C VAL A 287 32.19 -24.23 26.41
N VAL A 288 31.55 -23.37 25.61
CA VAL A 288 32.15 -22.76 24.41
C VAL A 288 32.14 -21.24 24.49
N ALA A 289 33.03 -20.62 23.74
CA ALA A 289 33.08 -19.17 23.62
C ALA A 289 32.43 -18.68 22.35
N HIS A 290 31.63 -17.61 22.41
CA HIS A 290 31.08 -16.99 21.21
C HIS A 290 30.80 -15.49 21.40
N ARG A 291 31.15 -14.67 20.42
CA ARG A 291 31.03 -13.18 20.44
C ARG A 291 29.61 -12.65 20.61
N LEU A 292 28.59 -13.41 20.27
CA LEU A 292 27.17 -13.01 20.43
C LEU A 292 26.61 -13.33 21.83
N ALA A 293 27.37 -13.97 22.71
CA ALA A 293 26.97 -14.12 24.10
C ALA A 293 27.07 -12.77 24.81
N ASP A 294 26.05 -12.39 25.57
CA ASP A 294 25.97 -11.09 26.25
C ASP A 294 26.35 -11.27 27.72
N PRO A 295 27.52 -10.70 28.17
CA PRO A 295 27.98 -10.83 29.54
C PRO A 295 27.04 -10.20 30.60
N GLU A 296 26.20 -9.24 30.18
CA GLU A 296 25.27 -8.51 31.03
C GLU A 296 23.91 -9.20 31.14
N LYS A 297 23.62 -10.19 30.31
CA LYS A 297 22.34 -10.88 30.28
C LYS A 297 22.33 -12.10 31.23
N GLY A 298 21.42 -12.11 32.19
CA GLY A 298 21.29 -13.20 33.16
C GLY A 298 22.57 -13.39 33.96
N THR A 299 23.16 -14.58 33.93
CA THR A 299 24.47 -14.87 34.52
C THR A 299 25.67 -14.56 33.64
N GLY A 300 25.45 -14.17 32.38
CA GLY A 300 26.47 -14.02 31.33
C GLY A 300 26.79 -15.31 30.58
N ALA A 301 26.28 -16.45 31.09
CA ALA A 301 26.30 -17.74 30.38
C ALA A 301 24.90 -18.12 29.95
N ALA A 302 24.75 -18.66 28.73
CA ALA A 302 23.49 -19.15 28.17
C ALA A 302 23.62 -20.63 27.79
N MET A 303 22.52 -21.37 27.88
CA MET A 303 22.43 -22.69 27.29
C MET A 303 22.03 -22.57 25.82
N ILE A 304 22.74 -23.23 24.96
CA ILE A 304 22.36 -23.41 23.55
C ILE A 304 21.44 -24.62 23.48
N CYS A 305 20.17 -24.36 23.26
CA CYS A 305 19.17 -25.41 23.06
C CYS A 305 18.83 -25.50 21.57
N THR A 306 18.66 -26.66 21.05
CA THR A 306 18.24 -26.79 19.64
C THR A 306 16.74 -27.05 19.57
N PHE A 307 15.86 -25.99 19.48
CA PHE A 307 16.22 -24.58 19.31
C PHE A 307 15.34 -23.71 20.22
N GLY A 308 15.93 -22.79 20.99
CA GLY A 308 15.20 -21.91 21.89
C GLY A 308 14.82 -20.57 21.26
N ASP A 309 15.78 -19.97 20.54
CA ASP A 309 15.57 -18.73 19.79
C ASP A 309 16.44 -18.68 18.52
N LEU A 310 16.39 -17.56 17.77
CA LEU A 310 17.18 -17.40 16.55
C LEU A 310 18.69 -17.34 16.82
N THR A 311 19.10 -16.90 17.99
CA THR A 311 20.52 -16.85 18.37
C THR A 311 21.06 -18.27 18.57
N ASP A 312 20.25 -19.16 19.13
CA ASP A 312 20.60 -20.60 19.23
C ASP A 312 20.86 -21.21 17.87
N VAL A 313 20.09 -20.84 16.85
CA VAL A 313 20.28 -21.32 15.46
C VAL A 313 21.59 -20.81 14.87
N ILE A 314 21.99 -19.57 15.18
CA ILE A 314 23.28 -19.00 14.74
C ILE A 314 24.42 -19.76 15.43
N TRP A 315 24.38 -19.91 16.74
CA TRP A 315 25.40 -20.66 17.51
C TRP A 315 25.50 -22.09 17.06
N TRP A 316 24.38 -22.78 16.90
CA TRP A 316 24.33 -24.15 16.41
C TRP A 316 25.08 -24.30 15.08
N ARG A 317 24.86 -23.39 14.15
CA ARG A 317 25.49 -23.43 12.82
C ARG A 317 26.96 -23.04 12.84
N GLU A 318 27.31 -21.93 13.53
CA GLU A 318 28.69 -21.42 13.56
C GLU A 318 29.64 -22.32 14.35
N LEU A 319 29.12 -23.04 15.34
CA LEU A 319 29.90 -23.93 16.19
C LEU A 319 29.77 -25.42 15.81
N ASP A 320 29.07 -25.71 14.72
CA ASP A 320 28.84 -27.09 14.21
C ASP A 320 28.34 -28.04 15.31
N LEU A 321 27.30 -27.61 16.05
CA LEU A 321 26.76 -28.36 17.17
C LEU A 321 25.73 -29.41 16.71
N PRO A 322 25.51 -30.51 17.46
CA PRO A 322 24.48 -31.49 17.15
C PRO A 322 23.08 -30.92 17.27
N ALA A 323 22.11 -31.44 16.53
CA ALA A 323 20.71 -31.08 16.69
C ALA A 323 20.02 -32.04 17.66
N ARG A 324 19.35 -31.49 18.70
CA ARG A 324 18.59 -32.21 19.72
C ARG A 324 17.15 -31.67 19.78
N ALA A 325 16.43 -31.77 18.66
CA ALA A 325 15.05 -31.29 18.61
C ALA A 325 14.10 -32.17 19.43
N VAL A 326 13.32 -31.55 20.30
CA VAL A 326 12.34 -32.27 21.17
C VAL A 326 10.91 -31.76 20.95
N ILE A 327 10.73 -30.61 20.30
CA ILE A 327 9.40 -30.05 20.00
C ILE A 327 8.99 -30.45 18.60
N GLY A 328 7.85 -31.13 18.49
CA GLY A 328 7.26 -31.54 17.21
C GLY A 328 6.47 -30.41 16.54
N ARG A 329 6.05 -30.65 15.29
CA ARG A 329 5.24 -29.72 14.49
C ARG A 329 3.86 -29.38 15.09
N ASP A 330 3.41 -30.15 16.07
CA ASP A 330 2.17 -29.92 16.82
C ASP A 330 2.39 -29.13 18.15
N GLY A 331 3.62 -28.67 18.39
CA GLY A 331 3.99 -27.95 19.58
C GLY A 331 4.04 -28.80 20.84
N ARG A 332 4.25 -30.13 20.65
CA ARG A 332 4.37 -31.07 21.78
C ARG A 332 5.77 -31.66 21.81
N PHE A 333 6.17 -32.03 23.01
CA PHE A 333 7.39 -32.80 23.21
C PHE A 333 7.25 -34.18 22.55
N ALA A 334 8.31 -34.66 21.92
CA ALA A 334 8.35 -35.98 21.28
C ALA A 334 7.88 -37.07 22.27
N ALA A 335 7.11 -38.02 21.76
CA ALA A 335 6.58 -39.10 22.62
C ALA A 335 7.68 -40.10 23.03
N ASP A 336 8.67 -40.31 22.17
CA ASP A 336 9.78 -41.24 22.41
C ASP A 336 10.90 -40.50 23.13
N THR A 337 11.53 -41.17 24.12
CA THR A 337 12.69 -40.63 24.82
C THR A 337 13.86 -40.46 23.83
N PRO A 338 14.44 -39.24 23.74
CA PRO A 338 15.56 -38.95 22.88
C PRO A 338 16.78 -39.84 23.16
N ALA A 339 17.46 -40.30 22.09
CA ALA A 339 18.57 -41.22 22.18
C ALA A 339 19.79 -40.68 23.00
N TRP A 340 19.96 -39.38 23.09
CA TRP A 340 21.05 -38.75 23.84
C TRP A 340 20.85 -38.76 25.36
N ILE A 341 19.70 -39.21 25.85
CA ILE A 341 19.40 -39.36 27.27
C ILE A 341 19.73 -40.83 27.62
N GLU A 342 20.93 -41.06 28.17
CA GLU A 342 21.44 -42.40 28.43
C GLU A 342 21.13 -42.91 29.84
N SER A 343 20.98 -41.98 30.80
CA SER A 343 20.73 -42.32 32.20
C SER A 343 19.28 -42.77 32.47
N ASP A 344 19.08 -43.78 33.29
CA ASP A 344 17.73 -44.20 33.70
C ASP A 344 16.92 -43.07 34.38
N THR A 345 17.61 -42.26 35.20
CA THR A 345 17.01 -41.11 35.86
C THR A 345 16.51 -40.08 34.82
N GLY A 346 17.36 -39.76 33.81
CA GLY A 346 17.00 -38.83 32.76
C GLY A 346 15.85 -39.36 31.90
N ARG A 347 15.79 -40.63 31.59
CA ARG A 347 14.69 -41.29 30.86
C ARG A 347 13.40 -41.20 31.63
N ASN A 348 13.39 -41.55 32.89
CA ASN A 348 12.20 -41.43 33.73
C ASN A 348 11.70 -39.96 33.87
N THR A 349 12.66 -39.02 33.90
CA THR A 349 12.34 -37.58 33.91
C THR A 349 11.70 -37.15 32.59
N TYR A 350 12.22 -37.63 31.43
CA TYR A 350 11.65 -37.32 30.15
C TYR A 350 10.23 -37.88 29.94
N GLU A 351 9.94 -39.05 30.49
CA GLU A 351 8.60 -39.66 30.46
C GLU A 351 7.51 -38.71 31.04
N ALA A 352 7.87 -37.88 32.01
CA ALA A 352 6.97 -36.88 32.57
C ALA A 352 6.71 -35.70 31.60
N LEU A 353 7.56 -35.48 30.62
CA LEU A 353 7.44 -34.41 29.62
C LEU A 353 6.86 -34.91 28.28
N ALA A 354 7.02 -36.20 27.96
CA ALA A 354 6.63 -36.81 26.69
C ALA A 354 5.16 -36.48 26.32
N GLY A 355 4.93 -35.96 25.11
CA GLY A 355 3.59 -35.61 24.62
C GLY A 355 2.97 -34.35 25.26
N LEU A 356 3.60 -33.70 26.21
CA LEU A 356 3.11 -32.45 26.78
C LEU A 356 3.30 -31.30 25.77
N GLY A 357 2.33 -30.36 25.73
CA GLY A 357 2.55 -29.09 25.05
C GLY A 357 3.54 -28.20 25.81
N VAL A 358 4.24 -27.31 25.10
CA VAL A 358 5.35 -26.48 25.62
C VAL A 358 5.07 -25.84 26.97
N LYS A 359 3.92 -25.19 27.18
CA LYS A 359 3.57 -24.55 28.47
C LYS A 359 3.39 -25.54 29.63
N ALA A 360 2.89 -26.73 29.34
CA ALA A 360 2.76 -27.78 30.35
C ALA A 360 4.13 -28.35 30.68
N ALA A 361 4.94 -28.64 29.66
CA ALA A 361 6.31 -29.12 29.85
C ALA A 361 7.15 -28.11 30.65
N GLN A 362 7.02 -26.80 30.39
CA GLN A 362 7.69 -25.75 31.17
C GLN A 362 7.37 -25.85 32.66
N ARG A 363 6.08 -25.92 33.02
CA ARG A 363 5.64 -26.04 34.42
C ARG A 363 6.19 -27.32 35.07
N THR A 364 6.03 -28.45 34.41
CA THR A 364 6.53 -29.74 34.90
C THR A 364 8.05 -29.72 35.07
N THR A 365 8.79 -29.12 34.13
CA THR A 365 10.25 -28.99 34.26
C THR A 365 10.65 -28.15 35.47
N VAL A 366 9.96 -27.04 35.71
CA VAL A 366 10.22 -26.19 36.90
C VAL A 366 9.97 -26.98 38.18
N GLU A 367 8.84 -27.70 38.27
CA GLU A 367 8.53 -28.55 39.44
C GLU A 367 9.61 -29.65 39.69
N LEU A 368 10.12 -30.25 38.62
CA LEU A 368 11.18 -31.27 38.70
C LEU A 368 12.51 -30.66 39.13
N LEU A 369 12.86 -29.48 38.63
CA LEU A 369 14.08 -28.74 39.00
C LEU A 369 14.04 -28.26 40.46
N GLU A 370 12.88 -27.86 40.96
CA GLU A 370 12.68 -27.54 42.37
C GLU A 370 12.85 -28.80 43.26
N ALA A 371 12.26 -29.91 42.82
CA ALA A 371 12.34 -31.19 43.58
C ALA A 371 13.75 -31.77 43.62
N SER A 372 14.55 -31.61 42.56
CA SER A 372 15.96 -32.05 42.50
C SER A 372 16.91 -31.09 43.22
N GLY A 373 16.48 -29.85 43.50
CA GLY A 373 17.34 -28.80 44.07
C GLY A 373 18.24 -28.11 43.03
N GLU A 374 18.02 -28.33 41.74
CA GLU A 374 18.81 -27.77 40.63
C GLU A 374 18.24 -26.43 40.12
N LEU A 375 17.06 -25.98 40.62
CA LEU A 375 16.57 -24.63 40.47
C LEU A 375 17.11 -23.76 41.62
N LEU A 376 17.82 -22.69 41.27
CA LEU A 376 18.49 -21.82 42.25
C LEU A 376 17.70 -20.53 42.47
N GLY A 377 17.21 -20.35 43.71
CA GLY A 377 16.45 -19.15 44.08
C GLY A 377 15.05 -19.08 43.44
N GLU A 378 14.39 -17.93 43.63
CA GLU A 378 13.06 -17.68 43.11
C GLU A 378 13.15 -17.17 41.66
N PRO A 379 12.21 -17.58 40.77
CA PRO A 379 12.17 -17.07 39.39
C PRO A 379 12.01 -15.54 39.32
N LYS A 380 12.86 -14.88 38.53
CA LYS A 380 12.85 -13.41 38.38
C LYS A 380 11.90 -13.02 37.29
N VAL A 381 10.77 -12.40 37.62
CA VAL A 381 9.75 -11.96 36.66
C VAL A 381 10.30 -10.86 35.74
N ILE A 382 10.07 -11.02 34.46
CA ILE A 382 10.46 -10.08 33.39
C ILE A 382 9.34 -9.90 32.37
N GLU A 383 9.44 -8.85 31.59
CA GLU A 383 8.73 -8.71 30.33
C GLU A 383 9.75 -8.74 29.19
N HIS A 384 9.54 -9.59 28.21
CA HIS A 384 10.46 -9.73 27.09
C HIS A 384 9.73 -9.90 25.75
N PRO A 385 10.35 -9.50 24.60
CA PRO A 385 9.78 -9.74 23.30
C PRO A 385 9.79 -11.23 22.97
N VAL A 386 8.63 -11.71 22.49
CA VAL A 386 8.45 -13.09 22.03
C VAL A 386 8.02 -13.03 20.57
N LYS A 387 8.59 -13.92 19.74
CA LYS A 387 8.26 -14.01 18.31
C LYS A 387 6.89 -14.63 18.08
N PHE A 388 6.10 -13.97 17.25
CA PHE A 388 4.81 -14.42 16.75
C PHE A 388 4.79 -14.37 15.24
N TYR A 389 3.98 -15.21 14.64
CA TYR A 389 3.50 -14.97 13.30
C TYR A 389 2.57 -13.74 13.32
N GLU A 390 2.70 -12.80 12.40
CA GLU A 390 1.91 -11.56 12.41
C GLU A 390 0.39 -11.79 12.43
N LYS A 391 -0.09 -12.90 11.84
CA LYS A 391 -1.49 -13.34 11.85
C LYS A 391 -1.79 -14.39 12.93
N GLY A 392 -0.78 -14.83 13.70
CA GLY A 392 -0.87 -15.87 14.71
C GLY A 392 -1.20 -15.31 16.09
N GLU A 393 -1.74 -16.17 16.96
CA GLU A 393 -2.07 -15.84 18.35
C GLU A 393 -1.18 -16.57 19.36
N ALA A 394 -0.49 -17.61 18.91
CA ALA A 394 0.45 -18.38 19.72
C ALA A 394 1.90 -17.93 19.46
N PRO A 395 2.78 -18.00 20.46
CA PRO A 395 4.21 -17.88 20.25
C PRO A 395 4.71 -18.90 19.22
N LEU A 396 5.70 -18.51 18.45
CA LEU A 396 6.36 -19.43 17.52
C LEU A 396 7.32 -20.34 18.28
N GLU A 397 7.43 -21.56 17.78
CA GLU A 397 8.47 -22.50 18.15
C GLU A 397 9.49 -22.65 17.01
N ILE A 398 10.66 -23.21 17.30
CA ILE A 398 11.61 -23.59 16.25
C ILE A 398 11.57 -25.11 16.10
N VAL A 399 11.24 -25.55 14.88
CA VAL A 399 11.07 -26.95 14.55
C VAL A 399 12.00 -27.30 13.40
N GLN A 400 12.68 -28.42 13.50
CA GLN A 400 13.44 -28.95 12.37
C GLN A 400 12.48 -29.46 11.31
N SER A 401 12.60 -28.90 10.10
CA SER A 401 11.73 -29.26 8.98
C SER A 401 12.41 -28.98 7.64
N ARG A 402 12.08 -29.81 6.67
CA ARG A 402 12.53 -29.64 5.29
C ARG A 402 11.73 -28.50 4.68
N GLN A 403 12.44 -27.47 4.17
CA GLN A 403 11.84 -26.27 3.60
C GLN A 403 12.56 -25.85 2.32
N TRP A 404 11.84 -25.14 1.46
CA TRP A 404 12.39 -24.48 0.29
C TRP A 404 12.76 -23.04 0.58
N TYR A 405 13.90 -22.63 0.07
CA TYR A 405 14.48 -21.30 0.23
C TYR A 405 14.84 -20.68 -1.11
N ILE A 406 14.77 -19.35 -1.19
CA ILE A 406 15.37 -18.54 -2.26
C ILE A 406 16.47 -17.66 -1.64
N ARG A 407 17.65 -17.61 -2.29
CA ARG A 407 18.73 -16.71 -1.87
C ARG A 407 18.27 -15.27 -1.93
N ASN A 408 18.49 -14.51 -0.85
CA ASN A 408 18.05 -13.12 -0.73
C ASN A 408 19.08 -12.21 -0.07
N GLY A 409 20.32 -12.67 0.09
CA GLY A 409 21.38 -11.95 0.77
C GLY A 409 21.50 -12.26 2.26
N GLY A 410 20.56 -12.98 2.89
CA GLY A 410 20.61 -13.27 4.32
C GLY A 410 21.75 -14.22 4.75
N ARG A 411 22.36 -14.92 3.78
CA ARG A 411 23.54 -15.78 3.96
C ARG A 411 24.69 -15.41 3.04
N ASP A 412 24.49 -14.44 2.17
CA ASP A 412 25.45 -14.02 1.15
C ASP A 412 25.61 -12.48 1.20
N ALA A 413 26.69 -12.02 1.83
CA ALA A 413 26.96 -10.60 1.99
C ALA A 413 27.14 -9.89 0.63
N ALA A 414 27.70 -10.57 -0.37
CA ALA A 414 27.88 -9.98 -1.69
C ALA A 414 26.52 -9.77 -2.39
N LEU A 415 25.61 -10.72 -2.26
CA LEU A 415 24.23 -10.56 -2.76
C LEU A 415 23.48 -9.46 -2.00
N ALA A 416 23.67 -9.36 -0.68
CA ALA A 416 23.08 -8.29 0.12
C ALA A 416 23.54 -6.90 -0.36
N GLU A 417 24.84 -6.72 -0.59
CA GLU A 417 25.40 -5.48 -1.15
C GLU A 417 24.82 -5.16 -2.54
N GLN A 418 24.66 -6.16 -3.40
CA GLN A 418 24.06 -5.99 -4.72
C GLN A 418 22.58 -5.58 -4.62
N LEU A 419 21.82 -6.16 -3.71
CA LEU A 419 20.42 -5.79 -3.50
C LEU A 419 20.27 -4.37 -2.94
N ILE A 420 21.17 -3.93 -2.05
CA ILE A 420 21.20 -2.55 -1.57
C ILE A 420 21.49 -1.61 -2.77
N ALA A 421 22.48 -1.92 -3.60
CA ALA A 421 22.80 -1.15 -4.80
C ALA A 421 21.62 -1.08 -5.79
N ARG A 422 20.80 -2.14 -5.92
CA ARG A 422 19.55 -2.09 -6.70
C ARG A 422 18.56 -1.09 -6.14
N GLY A 423 18.50 -0.96 -4.81
CA GLY A 423 17.69 0.07 -4.16
C GLY A 423 18.10 1.49 -4.48
N ASP A 424 19.41 1.72 -4.78
CA ASP A 424 19.95 3.02 -5.21
C ASP A 424 19.55 3.39 -6.66
N GLU A 425 19.18 2.41 -7.49
CA GLU A 425 18.70 2.64 -8.86
C GLU A 425 17.25 3.14 -8.89
N VAL A 426 16.51 2.98 -7.79
CA VAL A 426 15.09 3.37 -7.68
C VAL A 426 14.97 4.76 -7.08
N THR A 427 14.13 5.60 -7.66
CA THR A 427 13.77 6.90 -7.06
C THR A 427 12.67 6.71 -6.02
N TRP A 428 12.97 7.00 -4.76
CA TRP A 428 12.05 6.82 -3.64
C TRP A 428 11.25 8.07 -3.32
N HIS A 429 9.94 7.93 -3.19
CA HIS A 429 9.02 9.00 -2.82
C HIS A 429 8.26 8.64 -1.53
N PRO A 430 8.63 9.21 -0.37
CA PRO A 430 9.78 10.11 -0.12
C PRO A 430 11.12 9.36 0.03
N LEU A 431 12.21 10.04 -0.23
CA LEU A 431 13.57 9.48 -0.25
C LEU A 431 13.94 8.72 1.04
N TYR A 432 13.53 9.20 2.21
CA TYR A 432 13.88 8.58 3.49
C TYR A 432 13.34 7.14 3.66
N MET A 433 12.38 6.72 2.85
CA MET A 433 11.85 5.36 2.89
C MET A 433 12.84 4.30 2.38
N GLN A 434 13.83 4.70 1.59
CA GLN A 434 14.94 3.83 1.19
C GLN A 434 15.69 3.25 2.40
N THR A 435 15.84 4.03 3.46
CA THR A 435 16.50 3.55 4.70
C THR A 435 15.79 2.33 5.29
N ARG A 436 14.46 2.22 5.16
CA ARG A 436 13.73 1.04 5.64
C ARG A 436 14.05 -0.21 4.82
N TYR A 437 14.25 -0.05 3.52
CA TYR A 437 14.68 -1.12 2.63
C TYR A 437 16.11 -1.57 2.96
N THR A 438 17.06 -0.65 3.09
CA THR A 438 18.45 -0.95 3.42
C THR A 438 18.56 -1.63 4.79
N ASN A 439 17.94 -1.08 5.84
CA ASN A 439 17.94 -1.67 7.19
C ASN A 439 17.32 -3.08 7.20
N TRP A 440 16.34 -3.34 6.35
CA TRP A 440 15.76 -4.67 6.23
C TRP A 440 16.77 -5.68 5.71
N ILE A 441 17.53 -5.33 4.65
CA ILE A 441 18.56 -6.22 4.08
C ILE A 441 19.69 -6.46 5.08
N GLU A 442 20.16 -5.42 5.73
CA GLU A 442 21.20 -5.51 6.77
C GLU A 442 20.77 -6.35 7.98
N GLY A 443 19.47 -6.38 8.28
CA GLY A 443 18.86 -7.18 9.35
C GLY A 443 18.50 -8.61 8.97
N LEU A 444 18.77 -9.06 7.74
CA LEU A 444 18.50 -10.45 7.34
C LEU A 444 19.42 -11.43 8.07
N ASN A 445 18.85 -12.53 8.54
CA ASN A 445 19.57 -13.58 9.26
C ASN A 445 19.53 -14.94 8.57
N GLY A 446 18.88 -15.04 7.41
CA GLY A 446 18.74 -16.26 6.64
C GLY A 446 18.13 -15.99 5.27
N ASP A 447 18.17 -17.01 4.41
CA ASP A 447 17.53 -16.93 3.10
C ASP A 447 16.00 -16.97 3.21
N TRP A 448 15.34 -16.53 2.16
CA TRP A 448 13.89 -16.42 2.13
C TRP A 448 13.21 -17.77 2.08
N LEU A 449 12.57 -18.18 3.18
CA LEU A 449 11.78 -19.39 3.30
C LEU A 449 10.47 -19.21 2.54
N ILE A 450 10.26 -19.98 1.46
CA ILE A 450 9.13 -19.82 0.55
C ILE A 450 8.09 -20.94 0.65
N SER A 451 8.37 -22.07 1.27
CA SER A 451 7.41 -23.17 1.38
C SER A 451 6.45 -22.99 2.55
N ARG A 452 5.20 -23.35 2.33
CA ARG A 452 4.14 -23.34 3.34
C ARG A 452 3.39 -24.65 3.33
N GLN A 453 3.17 -25.21 4.53
CA GLN A 453 2.40 -26.43 4.75
C GLN A 453 0.91 -26.09 4.79
N ARG A 454 0.40 -25.61 3.67
CA ARG A 454 -0.97 -25.17 3.46
C ARG A 454 -1.54 -25.76 2.18
N TYR A 455 -2.78 -25.45 1.85
CA TYR A 455 -3.53 -26.15 0.80
C TYR A 455 -3.92 -25.27 -0.38
N PHE A 456 -4.20 -24.00 -0.13
CA PHE A 456 -4.67 -23.05 -1.14
C PHE A 456 -3.57 -22.06 -1.50
N GLY A 457 -2.90 -22.28 -2.62
CA GLY A 457 -1.78 -21.50 -3.12
C GLY A 457 -1.15 -22.14 -4.34
N VAL A 458 -0.01 -21.61 -4.78
CA VAL A 458 0.73 -22.16 -5.91
C VAL A 458 1.60 -23.34 -5.42
N PRO A 459 1.38 -24.58 -5.89
CA PRO A 459 2.17 -25.72 -5.49
C PRO A 459 3.65 -25.58 -5.88
N ILE A 460 4.56 -26.09 -5.05
CA ILE A 460 5.97 -26.28 -5.40
C ILE A 460 6.03 -27.36 -6.48
N PRO A 461 6.50 -27.07 -7.73
CA PRO A 461 6.29 -27.93 -8.88
C PRO A 461 7.35 -29.03 -9.01
N VAL A 462 7.53 -29.84 -7.97
CA VAL A 462 8.50 -30.93 -7.99
C VAL A 462 7.97 -32.23 -7.37
N TRP A 463 8.52 -33.32 -7.78
CA TRP A 463 8.32 -34.67 -7.20
C TRP A 463 9.66 -35.24 -6.75
N TYR A 464 9.61 -36.28 -5.96
CA TYR A 464 10.81 -37.02 -5.49
C TYR A 464 10.67 -38.49 -5.83
N PRO A 465 11.73 -39.13 -6.32
CA PRO A 465 11.70 -40.55 -6.55
C PRO A 465 11.69 -41.31 -5.23
N VAL A 466 10.98 -42.43 -5.21
CA VAL A 466 10.96 -43.39 -4.11
C VAL A 466 11.80 -44.59 -4.56
N ASP A 467 12.76 -45.02 -3.74
CA ASP A 467 13.62 -46.13 -4.06
C ASP A 467 12.94 -47.51 -3.90
N ALA A 468 13.69 -48.61 -4.10
CA ALA A 468 13.17 -49.95 -3.98
C ALA A 468 12.79 -50.36 -2.54
N ASP A 469 13.35 -49.67 -1.54
CA ASP A 469 13.11 -49.89 -0.12
C ASP A 469 11.95 -49.03 0.41
N GLY A 470 11.42 -48.15 -0.45
CA GLY A 470 10.33 -47.22 -0.11
C GLY A 470 10.77 -45.90 0.50
N GLU A 471 12.10 -45.63 0.48
CA GLU A 471 12.64 -44.36 0.99
C GLU A 471 12.60 -43.28 -0.08
N VAL A 472 12.23 -42.06 0.34
CA VAL A 472 12.12 -40.90 -0.56
C VAL A 472 13.47 -40.24 -0.73
N ASN A 473 13.94 -40.10 -1.95
CA ASN A 473 15.16 -39.37 -2.25
C ASN A 473 14.90 -37.91 -2.53
N TYR A 474 15.01 -37.09 -1.49
CA TYR A 474 14.82 -35.64 -1.57
C TYR A 474 15.96 -34.89 -2.27
N ASP A 475 17.11 -35.51 -2.45
CA ASP A 475 18.27 -34.87 -3.10
C ASP A 475 18.20 -34.93 -4.63
N ALA A 476 17.19 -35.63 -5.19
CA ALA A 476 16.98 -35.80 -6.61
C ALA A 476 15.55 -35.33 -7.03
N PRO A 477 15.19 -34.04 -6.87
CA PRO A 477 13.88 -33.59 -7.26
C PRO A 477 13.63 -33.75 -8.76
N ILE A 478 12.45 -34.25 -9.13
CA ILE A 478 11.97 -34.39 -10.51
C ILE A 478 11.21 -33.11 -10.86
N ALA A 479 11.75 -32.33 -11.79
CA ALA A 479 11.08 -31.10 -12.27
C ALA A 479 10.23 -31.42 -13.51
N PRO A 480 9.08 -30.72 -13.71
CA PRO A 480 8.29 -30.84 -14.94
C PRO A 480 8.95 -30.11 -16.11
N ASP A 481 8.56 -30.44 -17.32
CA ASP A 481 8.83 -29.61 -18.48
C ASP A 481 8.05 -28.30 -18.41
N ALA A 482 8.68 -27.17 -18.78
CA ALA A 482 8.04 -25.85 -18.69
C ALA A 482 6.72 -25.73 -19.47
N VAL A 483 6.55 -26.54 -20.53
CA VAL A 483 5.33 -26.55 -21.35
C VAL A 483 4.13 -27.22 -20.67
N THR A 484 4.37 -27.99 -19.60
CA THR A 484 3.30 -28.67 -18.85
C THR A 484 2.76 -27.85 -17.67
N LEU A 485 3.39 -26.70 -17.39
CA LEU A 485 2.97 -25.82 -16.30
C LEU A 485 1.61 -25.17 -16.57
N PRO A 486 0.79 -24.91 -15.55
CA PRO A 486 1.04 -25.22 -14.14
C PRO A 486 0.73 -26.68 -13.79
N VAL A 487 1.46 -27.23 -12.80
CA VAL A 487 1.24 -28.59 -12.26
C VAL A 487 0.93 -28.52 -10.76
N ASP A 488 0.21 -29.54 -10.28
CA ASP A 488 0.03 -29.78 -8.84
C ASP A 488 0.59 -31.18 -8.50
N PRO A 489 1.82 -31.26 -7.92
CA PRO A 489 2.45 -32.54 -7.62
C PRO A 489 1.66 -33.48 -6.70
N GLN A 490 0.67 -32.91 -5.96
CA GLN A 490 -0.21 -33.71 -5.11
C GLN A 490 -1.31 -34.45 -5.92
N SER A 491 -1.61 -34.00 -7.14
CA SER A 491 -2.63 -34.60 -8.01
C SER A 491 -2.10 -35.04 -9.37
N ASP A 492 -0.94 -34.57 -9.80
CA ASP A 492 -0.34 -34.86 -11.10
C ASP A 492 0.84 -35.81 -10.94
N ALA A 493 1.05 -36.69 -11.91
CA ALA A 493 2.23 -37.57 -11.98
C ALA A 493 3.36 -36.90 -12.81
N PRO A 494 4.64 -37.10 -12.47
CA PRO A 494 5.73 -36.57 -13.27
C PRO A 494 5.88 -37.41 -14.57
N ASN A 495 6.48 -36.79 -15.59
CA ASN A 495 6.74 -37.46 -16.86
C ASN A 495 7.46 -38.80 -16.67
N GLY A 496 6.93 -39.87 -17.30
CA GLY A 496 7.50 -41.21 -17.22
C GLY A 496 6.99 -42.06 -16.06
N TYR A 497 6.07 -41.54 -15.24
CA TYR A 497 5.43 -42.30 -14.18
C TYR A 497 3.89 -42.31 -14.37
N ASP A 498 3.29 -43.39 -13.86
CA ASP A 498 1.82 -43.51 -13.75
C ASP A 498 1.35 -43.14 -12.33
N GLU A 499 0.13 -42.64 -12.20
CA GLU A 499 -0.45 -42.23 -10.90
C GLU A 499 -0.47 -43.42 -9.89
N ALA A 500 -0.60 -44.66 -10.38
CA ALA A 500 -0.54 -45.87 -9.53
C ALA A 500 0.81 -46.08 -8.83
N GLN A 501 1.87 -45.42 -9.29
CA GLN A 501 3.20 -45.47 -8.68
C GLN A 501 3.37 -44.45 -7.55
N ARG A 502 2.42 -43.60 -7.31
CA ARG A 502 2.46 -42.59 -6.23
C ARG A 502 2.61 -43.28 -4.87
N GLY A 503 3.65 -42.94 -4.12
CA GLY A 503 3.94 -43.50 -2.80
C GLY A 503 4.34 -44.98 -2.80
N GLN A 504 4.63 -45.58 -3.97
CA GLN A 504 5.05 -46.96 -4.06
C GLN A 504 6.59 -47.08 -4.23
N PRO A 505 7.20 -48.18 -3.80
CA PRO A 505 8.59 -48.43 -4.13
C PRO A 505 8.85 -48.35 -5.64
N ASN A 506 9.98 -47.72 -6.03
CA ASN A 506 10.34 -47.35 -7.40
C ASN A 506 9.32 -46.40 -8.09
N GLY A 507 8.54 -45.71 -7.32
CA GLY A 507 7.60 -44.70 -7.76
C GLY A 507 8.06 -43.29 -7.42
N PHE A 508 7.11 -42.47 -7.06
CA PHE A 508 7.34 -41.05 -6.72
C PHE A 508 6.40 -40.55 -5.61
N VAL A 509 6.79 -39.44 -4.99
CA VAL A 509 5.93 -38.62 -4.16
C VAL A 509 5.98 -37.18 -4.64
N GLY A 510 4.86 -36.45 -4.59
CA GLY A 510 4.82 -35.03 -4.89
C GLY A 510 5.22 -34.16 -3.67
N ASP A 511 5.85 -33.04 -3.91
CA ASP A 511 6.07 -32.06 -2.85
C ASP A 511 4.72 -31.63 -2.25
N PRO A 512 4.54 -31.69 -0.92
CA PRO A 512 3.26 -31.39 -0.29
C PRO A 512 3.00 -29.90 -0.12
N ASP A 513 4.02 -29.06 -0.27
CA ASP A 513 3.99 -27.67 0.10
C ASP A 513 3.54 -26.77 -1.05
N ILE A 514 2.98 -25.64 -0.68
CA ILE A 514 2.69 -24.52 -1.59
C ILE A 514 3.70 -23.40 -1.37
N MET A 515 3.82 -22.51 -2.34
CA MET A 515 4.62 -21.31 -2.21
C MET A 515 3.94 -20.31 -1.26
N ASP A 516 4.76 -19.58 -0.53
CA ASP A 516 4.37 -18.37 0.19
C ASP A 516 3.65 -17.40 -0.74
N THR A 517 2.62 -16.69 -0.25
CA THR A 517 1.91 -15.69 -1.05
C THR A 517 2.86 -14.62 -1.58
N TRP A 518 3.87 -14.23 -0.79
CA TRP A 518 4.88 -13.28 -1.24
C TRP A 518 5.77 -13.81 -2.36
N ALA A 519 5.97 -15.11 -2.45
CA ALA A 519 6.71 -15.74 -3.56
C ALA A 519 5.94 -15.67 -4.88
N THR A 520 4.62 -15.60 -4.84
CA THR A 520 3.76 -15.42 -6.01
C THR A 520 3.56 -13.94 -6.32
N SER A 521 3.13 -13.14 -5.33
CA SER A 521 2.87 -11.72 -5.51
C SER A 521 4.14 -10.89 -5.79
N SER A 522 5.33 -11.41 -5.48
CA SER A 522 6.60 -10.82 -5.93
C SER A 522 6.81 -10.83 -7.43
N LEU A 523 5.99 -11.57 -8.18
CA LEU A 523 6.04 -11.69 -9.63
C LEU A 523 4.93 -10.87 -10.33
N THR A 524 4.32 -9.92 -9.64
CA THR A 524 3.28 -9.05 -10.23
C THR A 524 3.73 -8.35 -11.50
N PRO A 525 4.98 -7.84 -11.66
CA PRO A 525 5.42 -7.30 -12.93
C PRO A 525 5.39 -8.33 -14.07
N GLN A 526 5.84 -9.57 -13.80
CA GLN A 526 5.87 -10.65 -14.78
C GLN A 526 4.44 -11.12 -15.13
N ILE A 527 3.57 -11.26 -14.12
CA ILE A 527 2.19 -11.72 -14.30
C ILE A 527 1.40 -10.70 -15.11
N ALA A 528 1.39 -9.44 -14.70
CA ALA A 528 0.65 -8.39 -15.36
C ALA A 528 1.26 -8.02 -16.72
N GLY A 529 2.60 -7.96 -16.81
CA GLY A 529 3.33 -7.55 -18.00
C GLY A 529 3.48 -8.60 -19.09
N GLY A 530 2.97 -9.85 -18.91
CA GLY A 530 2.97 -10.85 -19.96
C GLY A 530 4.32 -11.56 -20.16
N TRP A 531 5.20 -11.62 -19.17
CA TRP A 531 6.58 -12.14 -19.25
C TRP A 531 6.73 -13.47 -19.99
N ASP A 532 5.80 -14.40 -19.80
CA ASP A 532 5.89 -15.75 -20.34
C ASP A 532 5.12 -15.98 -21.64
N HIS A 533 4.31 -15.01 -22.10
CA HIS A 533 3.39 -15.21 -23.23
C HIS A 533 3.21 -13.97 -24.15
N ASP A 534 3.51 -12.75 -23.68
CA ASP A 534 3.39 -11.52 -24.44
C ASP A 534 4.69 -10.69 -24.33
N HIS A 535 5.68 -11.08 -25.12
CA HIS A 535 6.99 -10.44 -25.09
C HIS A 535 6.96 -9.00 -25.60
N GLU A 536 5.96 -8.61 -26.40
CA GLU A 536 5.81 -7.24 -26.87
C GLU A 536 5.33 -6.33 -25.75
N LEU A 537 4.33 -6.77 -24.98
CA LEU A 537 3.85 -6.06 -23.80
C LEU A 537 4.97 -5.98 -22.76
N TRP A 538 5.64 -7.12 -22.46
CA TRP A 538 6.73 -7.16 -21.49
C TRP A 538 7.82 -6.13 -21.81
N ALA A 539 8.26 -6.06 -23.06
CA ALA A 539 9.29 -5.11 -23.47
C ALA A 539 8.86 -3.64 -23.36
N LYS A 540 7.54 -3.35 -23.33
CA LYS A 540 7.00 -1.99 -23.19
C LYS A 540 6.84 -1.59 -21.74
N VAL A 541 6.50 -2.53 -20.84
CA VAL A 541 6.10 -2.22 -19.46
C VAL A 541 7.18 -2.51 -18.43
N PHE A 542 8.21 -3.31 -18.75
CA PHE A 542 9.27 -3.68 -17.82
C PHE A 542 10.63 -3.06 -18.22
N PRO A 543 11.45 -2.52 -17.26
CA PRO A 543 11.10 -2.24 -15.87
C PRO A 543 9.93 -1.27 -15.75
N MET A 544 9.01 -1.54 -14.80
CA MET A 544 7.83 -0.69 -14.64
C MET A 544 8.20 0.72 -14.14
N ASP A 545 7.35 1.70 -14.42
CA ASP A 545 7.64 3.07 -14.00
C ASP A 545 7.39 3.28 -12.51
N LEU A 546 6.31 2.72 -11.97
CA LEU A 546 5.86 3.03 -10.61
C LEU A 546 5.53 1.78 -9.78
N ARG A 547 6.08 1.74 -8.56
CA ARG A 547 5.71 0.82 -7.48
C ARG A 547 5.03 1.61 -6.36
N PRO A 548 3.70 1.72 -6.33
CA PRO A 548 2.98 2.37 -5.24
C PRO A 548 2.64 1.35 -4.16
N GLN A 549 2.86 1.69 -2.89
CA GLN A 549 2.49 0.82 -1.76
C GLN A 549 2.55 1.55 -0.42
N ALA A 550 1.97 0.95 0.63
CA ALA A 550 2.22 1.37 1.99
C ALA A 550 3.60 0.86 2.49
N HIS A 551 4.18 1.57 3.45
CA HIS A 551 5.55 1.28 3.90
C HIS A 551 5.68 -0.02 4.70
N ASP A 552 4.60 -0.62 5.17
CA ASP A 552 4.62 -1.86 5.94
C ASP A 552 4.93 -3.11 5.09
N ILE A 553 4.70 -3.04 3.78
CA ILE A 553 5.03 -4.15 2.85
C ILE A 553 6.36 -3.96 2.10
N ILE A 554 7.24 -3.05 2.56
CA ILE A 554 8.59 -2.92 2.03
C ILE A 554 9.38 -4.22 2.25
N ARG A 555 9.31 -4.80 3.46
CA ARG A 555 10.03 -6.02 3.84
C ARG A 555 9.50 -7.29 3.18
N THR A 556 8.27 -7.26 2.69
CA THR A 556 7.59 -8.39 2.04
C THR A 556 7.52 -8.18 0.54
N TRP A 557 6.47 -7.53 0.03
CA TRP A 557 6.20 -7.43 -1.40
C TRP A 557 7.30 -6.70 -2.18
N LEU A 558 7.73 -5.50 -1.73
CA LEU A 558 8.75 -4.73 -2.45
C LEU A 558 10.10 -5.47 -2.49
N PHE A 559 10.60 -5.90 -1.32
CA PHE A 559 11.88 -6.59 -1.23
C PHE A 559 11.89 -7.90 -2.01
N SER A 560 10.83 -8.71 -1.89
CA SER A 560 10.73 -9.99 -2.61
C SER A 560 10.73 -9.79 -4.13
N THR A 561 10.01 -8.76 -4.65
CA THR A 561 10.04 -8.44 -6.07
C THR A 561 11.43 -7.97 -6.51
N MET A 562 12.12 -7.18 -5.69
CA MET A 562 13.49 -6.75 -5.97
C MET A 562 14.45 -7.95 -6.07
N VAL A 563 14.35 -8.90 -5.15
CA VAL A 563 15.12 -10.15 -5.18
C VAL A 563 14.84 -10.92 -6.47
N ARG A 564 13.56 -11.12 -6.81
CA ARG A 564 13.16 -11.83 -8.03
C ARG A 564 13.71 -11.18 -9.29
N SER A 565 13.55 -9.87 -9.41
CA SER A 565 14.03 -9.12 -10.58
C SER A 565 15.56 -9.12 -10.67
N HIS A 566 16.24 -8.96 -9.54
CA HIS A 566 17.71 -9.04 -9.52
C HIS A 566 18.24 -10.39 -9.99
N LEU A 567 17.66 -11.48 -9.49
CA LEU A 567 18.09 -12.83 -9.83
C LEU A 567 17.74 -13.23 -11.28
N ALA A 568 16.59 -12.79 -11.79
CA ALA A 568 16.12 -13.16 -13.12
C ALA A 568 16.63 -12.24 -14.22
N GLU A 569 16.53 -10.92 -14.01
CA GLU A 569 16.74 -9.90 -15.05
C GLU A 569 17.99 -9.06 -14.81
N GLY A 570 18.59 -9.12 -13.62
CA GLY A 570 19.78 -8.32 -13.26
C GLY A 570 19.53 -6.81 -13.17
N THR A 571 18.29 -6.38 -13.00
CA THR A 571 17.87 -4.98 -12.94
C THR A 571 16.85 -4.72 -11.82
N ALA A 572 16.67 -3.45 -11.45
CA ALA A 572 15.56 -3.03 -10.60
C ALA A 572 14.23 -3.19 -11.37
N PRO A 573 13.16 -3.66 -10.71
CA PRO A 573 11.88 -3.88 -11.39
C PRO A 573 11.08 -2.61 -11.67
N TRP A 574 11.43 -1.49 -11.03
CA TRP A 574 10.75 -0.21 -11.18
C TRP A 574 11.73 0.96 -11.19
N ARG A 575 11.28 2.07 -11.77
CA ARG A 575 12.01 3.36 -11.75
C ARG A 575 11.71 4.17 -10.50
N HIS A 576 10.45 4.15 -10.04
CA HIS A 576 9.96 4.90 -8.89
C HIS A 576 9.26 3.98 -7.87
N ALA A 577 9.52 4.23 -6.59
CA ALA A 577 8.78 3.64 -5.48
C ALA A 577 8.04 4.74 -4.70
N ALA A 578 6.71 4.76 -4.76
CA ALA A 578 5.89 5.74 -4.06
C ALA A 578 5.26 5.12 -2.81
N LEU A 579 5.68 5.60 -1.64
CA LEU A 579 5.29 5.02 -0.36
C LEU A 579 4.24 5.88 0.33
N SER A 580 3.14 5.26 0.77
CA SER A 580 2.15 5.87 1.65
C SER A 580 2.42 5.52 3.11
N GLY A 581 1.96 6.39 4.03
CA GLY A 581 1.92 6.10 5.46
C GLY A 581 0.75 5.21 5.85
N TRP A 582 0.62 4.92 7.14
CA TRP A 582 -0.52 4.24 7.72
C TRP A 582 -1.68 5.19 7.99
N ILE A 583 -2.88 4.63 8.02
CA ILE A 583 -4.01 5.29 8.62
C ILE A 583 -4.10 4.91 10.09
N LEU A 584 -4.13 5.95 10.92
CA LEU A 584 -4.25 5.86 12.38
C LEU A 584 -5.70 6.13 12.79
N ASP A 585 -6.14 5.48 13.86
CA ASP A 585 -7.41 5.83 14.49
C ASP A 585 -7.36 7.20 15.18
N PRO A 586 -8.47 7.76 15.68
CA PRO A 586 -8.47 9.04 16.36
C PRO A 586 -7.52 9.13 17.57
N ASP A 587 -7.19 7.97 18.18
CA ASP A 587 -6.21 7.88 19.27
C ASP A 587 -4.76 7.76 18.77
N ARG A 588 -4.53 7.92 17.46
CA ARG A 588 -3.22 7.77 16.79
C ARG A 588 -2.61 6.38 16.89
N LYS A 589 -3.44 5.34 16.96
CA LYS A 589 -3.01 3.95 16.93
C LYS A 589 -3.23 3.36 15.54
N LYS A 590 -2.32 2.49 15.09
CA LYS A 590 -2.49 1.77 13.81
C LYS A 590 -3.82 1.02 13.81
N MET A 591 -4.64 1.24 12.78
CA MET A 591 -5.85 0.48 12.54
C MET A 591 -5.52 -0.96 12.15
N SER A 592 -6.19 -1.92 12.77
CA SER A 592 -6.07 -3.33 12.40
C SER A 592 -7.36 -4.09 12.69
N LYS A 593 -7.66 -5.09 11.85
CA LYS A 593 -8.84 -5.95 12.04
C LYS A 593 -8.83 -6.66 13.41
N SER A 594 -7.65 -7.04 13.90
CA SER A 594 -7.49 -7.71 15.19
C SER A 594 -7.83 -6.82 16.40
N LYS A 595 -7.72 -5.50 16.24
CA LYS A 595 -8.05 -4.51 17.29
C LYS A 595 -9.52 -4.03 17.21
N GLY A 596 -10.23 -4.37 16.13
CA GLY A 596 -11.61 -3.97 15.93
C GLY A 596 -11.83 -2.47 15.70
N ASN A 597 -10.77 -1.71 15.35
CA ASN A 597 -10.81 -0.26 15.12
C ASN A 597 -10.76 0.09 13.61
N VAL A 598 -11.08 -0.85 12.75
CA VAL A 598 -11.09 -0.67 11.29
C VAL A 598 -12.39 -0.01 10.85
N VAL A 599 -12.27 1.03 10.01
CA VAL A 599 -13.40 1.70 9.36
C VAL A 599 -13.58 1.12 7.95
N VAL A 600 -14.82 0.73 7.63
CA VAL A 600 -15.21 0.19 6.33
C VAL A 600 -15.56 1.33 5.38
N PRO A 601 -14.96 1.41 4.18
CA PRO A 601 -15.12 2.56 3.30
C PRO A 601 -16.47 2.68 2.63
N THR A 602 -17.24 1.61 2.50
CA THR A 602 -18.53 1.60 1.78
C THR A 602 -19.53 2.64 2.33
N GLU A 603 -19.65 2.71 3.67
CA GLU A 603 -20.54 3.68 4.31
C GLU A 603 -20.06 5.12 4.11
N LEU A 604 -18.73 5.34 4.15
CA LEU A 604 -18.14 6.65 3.90
C LEU A 604 -18.39 7.15 2.48
N LEU A 605 -18.23 6.26 1.49
CA LEU A 605 -18.50 6.58 0.08
C LEU A 605 -20.00 6.91 -0.13
N GLN A 606 -20.90 6.20 0.53
CA GLN A 606 -22.34 6.48 0.46
C GLN A 606 -22.69 7.81 1.14
N GLN A 607 -22.10 8.12 2.29
CA GLN A 607 -22.43 9.31 3.09
C GLN A 607 -21.81 10.58 2.51
N HIS A 608 -20.55 10.54 2.09
CA HIS A 608 -19.79 11.73 1.71
C HIS A 608 -19.62 11.89 0.20
N GLY A 609 -19.74 10.80 -0.58
CA GLY A 609 -19.39 10.73 -1.99
C GLY A 609 -17.90 10.47 -2.23
N SER A 610 -17.59 9.95 -3.41
CA SER A 610 -16.24 9.46 -3.73
C SER A 610 -15.21 10.60 -3.78
N ASP A 611 -15.52 11.72 -4.40
CA ASP A 611 -14.61 12.88 -4.44
C ASP A 611 -14.24 13.38 -3.04
N ALA A 612 -15.18 13.35 -2.09
CA ALA A 612 -14.92 13.76 -0.71
C ALA A 612 -13.98 12.79 0.02
N VAL A 613 -14.15 11.50 -0.17
CA VAL A 613 -13.26 10.46 0.39
C VAL A 613 -11.87 10.55 -0.25
N ARG A 614 -11.80 10.74 -1.56
CA ARG A 614 -10.55 10.96 -2.30
C ARG A 614 -9.82 12.22 -1.84
N TYR A 615 -10.56 13.31 -1.62
CA TYR A 615 -9.99 14.55 -1.06
C TYR A 615 -9.30 14.31 0.27
N TRP A 616 -9.96 13.62 1.21
CA TRP A 616 -9.35 13.26 2.49
C TRP A 616 -8.07 12.43 2.28
N ALA A 617 -8.12 11.42 1.43
CA ALA A 617 -6.98 10.55 1.15
C ALA A 617 -5.82 11.35 0.50
N ALA A 618 -6.12 12.17 -0.49
CA ALA A 618 -5.12 12.95 -1.23
C ALA A 618 -4.45 14.07 -0.40
N ASN A 619 -5.05 14.49 0.71
CA ASN A 619 -4.39 15.39 1.67
C ASN A 619 -3.30 14.71 2.50
N GLY A 620 -3.24 13.38 2.50
CA GLY A 620 -2.18 12.63 3.16
C GLY A 620 -0.86 12.75 2.39
N ARG A 621 0.17 13.32 3.02
CA ARG A 621 1.48 13.49 2.39
C ARG A 621 2.17 12.15 2.15
N PRO A 622 2.97 12.01 1.07
CA PRO A 622 3.76 10.80 0.83
C PRO A 622 4.56 10.37 2.07
N GLY A 623 4.52 9.07 2.39
CA GLY A 623 5.27 8.47 3.48
C GLY A 623 4.85 8.83 4.91
N THR A 624 3.82 9.66 5.08
CA THR A 624 3.42 10.19 6.39
C THR A 624 2.16 9.48 6.89
N ASP A 625 2.20 9.01 8.14
CA ASP A 625 1.04 8.45 8.81
C ASP A 625 -0.03 9.52 9.02
N THR A 626 -1.26 9.20 8.66
CA THR A 626 -2.38 10.15 8.66
C THR A 626 -3.51 9.64 9.55
N ALA A 627 -4.09 10.53 10.38
CA ALA A 627 -5.25 10.19 11.16
C ALA A 627 -6.51 10.09 10.28
N PHE A 628 -7.36 9.12 10.57
CA PHE A 628 -8.70 9.08 9.99
C PHE A 628 -9.52 10.28 10.47
N ASP A 629 -10.04 11.09 9.54
CA ASP A 629 -10.79 12.30 9.86
C ASP A 629 -11.96 12.52 8.88
N GLU A 630 -13.17 12.23 9.32
CA GLU A 630 -14.39 12.51 8.58
C GLU A 630 -14.64 14.02 8.34
N THR A 631 -14.05 14.90 9.16
CA THR A 631 -14.20 16.35 8.99
C THR A 631 -13.57 16.79 7.68
N GLN A 632 -12.44 16.18 7.31
CA GLN A 632 -11.80 16.44 6.02
C GLN A 632 -12.66 15.98 4.84
N MET A 633 -13.40 14.88 4.97
CA MET A 633 -14.35 14.44 3.93
C MET A 633 -15.47 15.46 3.74
N LYS A 634 -15.97 16.06 4.83
CA LYS A 634 -16.98 17.16 4.74
C LYS A 634 -16.40 18.39 4.04
N VAL A 635 -15.11 18.71 4.26
CA VAL A 635 -14.41 19.78 3.55
C VAL A 635 -14.34 19.45 2.06
N GLY A 636 -13.90 18.24 1.69
CA GLY A 636 -13.83 17.79 0.30
C GLY A 636 -15.18 17.81 -0.41
N ARG A 637 -16.26 17.36 0.25
CA ARG A 637 -17.60 17.45 -0.31
C ARG A 637 -18.02 18.90 -0.58
N ARG A 638 -17.70 19.81 0.34
CA ARG A 638 -17.98 21.24 0.16
C ARG A 638 -17.18 21.84 -0.98
N LEU A 639 -15.91 21.45 -1.13
CA LEU A 639 -15.06 21.85 -2.25
C LEU A 639 -15.65 21.37 -3.58
N ALA A 640 -15.96 20.07 -3.71
CA ALA A 640 -16.56 19.52 -4.93
C ALA A 640 -17.87 20.24 -5.30
N LEU A 641 -18.75 20.50 -4.34
CA LEU A 641 -19.98 21.27 -4.58
C LEU A 641 -19.69 22.72 -4.98
N LYS A 642 -18.66 23.35 -4.42
CA LYS A 642 -18.25 24.72 -4.78
C LYS A 642 -17.69 24.75 -6.20
N VAL A 643 -16.93 23.74 -6.62
CA VAL A 643 -16.47 23.59 -8.01
C VAL A 643 -17.66 23.54 -8.97
N LEU A 644 -18.65 22.68 -8.72
CA LEU A 644 -19.86 22.62 -9.55
C LEU A 644 -20.59 23.99 -9.63
N ASN A 645 -20.81 24.66 -8.50
CA ASN A 645 -21.55 25.90 -8.46
C ASN A 645 -20.80 27.08 -9.06
N ALA A 646 -19.50 27.21 -8.82
CA ALA A 646 -18.66 28.24 -9.40
C ALA A 646 -18.58 28.10 -10.93
N SER A 647 -18.41 26.85 -11.39
CA SER A 647 -18.38 26.54 -12.82
C SER A 647 -19.69 26.89 -13.52
N ARG A 648 -20.82 26.51 -12.91
CA ARG A 648 -22.15 26.90 -13.42
C ARG A 648 -22.30 28.41 -13.52
N PHE A 649 -21.79 29.15 -12.53
CA PHE A 649 -21.84 30.61 -12.50
C PHE A 649 -20.99 31.22 -13.62
N VAL A 650 -19.74 30.77 -13.80
CA VAL A 650 -18.82 31.21 -14.86
C VAL A 650 -19.41 30.93 -16.24
N LEU A 651 -19.86 29.71 -16.48
CA LEU A 651 -20.42 29.30 -17.77
C LEU A 651 -21.76 29.97 -18.09
N GLY A 652 -22.47 30.46 -17.06
CA GLY A 652 -23.71 31.20 -17.22
C GLY A 652 -23.55 32.59 -17.88
N PHE A 653 -22.34 33.18 -17.87
CA PHE A 653 -22.08 34.44 -18.57
C PHE A 653 -22.13 34.26 -20.10
N SER A 654 -21.64 33.12 -20.60
CA SER A 654 -21.55 32.84 -22.02
C SER A 654 -22.90 32.44 -22.67
N GLN A 655 -23.81 31.78 -21.93
CA GLN A 655 -25.12 31.36 -22.45
C GLN A 655 -26.10 32.49 -22.75
N ARG A 656 -25.97 33.65 -22.09
CA ARG A 656 -26.87 34.81 -22.30
C ARG A 656 -26.62 35.52 -23.63
N ASN A 657 -25.41 35.48 -24.16
CA ASN A 657 -25.12 36.08 -25.45
C ASN A 657 -25.72 35.31 -26.63
N ASP A 658 -25.77 33.97 -26.58
CA ASP A 658 -26.42 33.16 -27.61
C ASP A 658 -27.92 33.38 -27.67
N GLN A 659 -28.59 33.71 -26.55
CA GLN A 659 -30.02 34.02 -26.54
C GLN A 659 -30.34 35.45 -26.99
N SER A 660 -29.39 36.37 -26.93
CA SER A 660 -29.60 37.77 -27.39
C SER A 660 -29.29 37.93 -28.90
N ALA A 661 -28.56 36.99 -29.51
CA ALA A 661 -28.27 36.96 -30.95
C ALA A 661 -29.42 36.35 -31.79
N ASP A 662 -30.38 35.66 -31.17
CA ASP A 662 -31.46 34.94 -31.82
C ASP A 662 -32.71 35.79 -32.14
N GLY A 663 -32.60 37.10 -32.10
CA GLY A 663 -33.69 38.07 -32.36
C GLY A 663 -33.78 38.59 -33.77
N GLY A 664 -33.19 37.98 -34.79
CA GLY A 664 -33.26 38.40 -36.20
C GLY A 664 -33.67 37.27 -37.15
N ASP A 665 -34.64 37.54 -38.02
CA ASP A 665 -35.31 36.65 -38.96
C ASP A 665 -34.45 36.11 -40.15
N ASP A 666 -33.14 35.94 -39.97
CA ASP A 666 -32.21 35.40 -40.99
C ASP A 666 -31.57 34.05 -40.65
N ALA A 667 -32.22 33.22 -39.83
CA ALA A 667 -31.68 31.98 -39.27
C ALA A 667 -31.70 30.76 -40.28
N ALA A 668 -32.15 30.90 -41.53
CA ALA A 668 -32.32 29.75 -42.43
C ALA A 668 -31.08 29.42 -43.31
N ASP A 669 -30.08 30.28 -43.39
CA ASP A 669 -28.95 30.07 -44.35
C ASP A 669 -27.59 29.83 -43.67
N GLN A 670 -27.49 29.87 -42.33
CA GLN A 670 -26.24 29.62 -41.62
C GLN A 670 -26.09 28.21 -41.07
N ALA A 671 -27.08 27.33 -41.21
CA ALA A 671 -27.02 25.94 -40.71
C ALA A 671 -26.15 24.99 -41.58
N ALA A 672 -25.57 25.47 -42.69
CA ALA A 672 -24.77 24.68 -43.62
C ALA A 672 -23.26 24.87 -43.53
N THR A 673 -22.75 25.81 -42.76
CA THR A 673 -21.31 25.96 -42.52
C THR A 673 -21.03 25.60 -41.06
N GLY A 674 -20.51 24.36 -40.85
CA GLY A 674 -20.12 23.89 -39.52
C GLY A 674 -19.22 24.92 -38.82
N ALA A 675 -19.80 25.69 -37.93
CA ALA A 675 -19.06 26.59 -37.06
C ALA A 675 -18.14 25.74 -36.16
N ARG A 676 -16.86 25.72 -36.49
CA ARG A 676 -15.82 25.14 -35.61
C ARG A 676 -15.89 25.87 -34.28
N ALA A 677 -16.04 25.13 -33.15
CA ALA A 677 -15.92 25.67 -31.80
C ALA A 677 -14.63 26.50 -31.71
N THR A 678 -14.78 27.78 -31.46
CA THR A 678 -13.64 28.71 -31.37
C THR A 678 -12.85 28.35 -30.11
N PRO A 679 -11.51 28.25 -30.13
CA PRO A 679 -10.70 28.11 -28.94
C PRO A 679 -10.97 29.26 -27.97
N LEU A 680 -10.83 29.00 -26.66
CA LEU A 680 -10.87 30.02 -25.60
C LEU A 680 -9.89 31.13 -25.97
N GLY A 681 -10.40 32.33 -26.24
CA GLY A 681 -9.62 33.39 -26.85
C GLY A 681 -8.75 34.13 -25.81
N ALA A 682 -7.52 33.68 -25.61
CA ALA A 682 -6.53 34.39 -24.79
C ALA A 682 -6.32 35.83 -25.31
N ASP A 683 -6.44 36.06 -26.61
CA ASP A 683 -6.32 37.37 -27.26
C ASP A 683 -7.41 38.37 -26.82
N ALA A 684 -8.54 37.87 -26.31
CA ALA A 684 -9.61 38.73 -25.79
C ALA A 684 -9.29 39.26 -24.38
N VAL A 685 -8.28 38.74 -23.68
CA VAL A 685 -7.92 39.12 -22.31
C VAL A 685 -7.04 40.36 -22.33
N THR A 686 -7.65 41.50 -22.22
CA THR A 686 -7.02 42.85 -22.33
C THR A 686 -6.99 43.63 -21.01
N HIS A 687 -7.94 43.40 -20.11
CA HIS A 687 -8.07 44.15 -18.87
C HIS A 687 -6.94 43.79 -17.86
N PRO A 688 -6.31 44.76 -17.18
CA PRO A 688 -5.15 44.54 -16.32
C PRO A 688 -5.35 43.47 -15.23
N ILE A 689 -6.49 43.47 -14.52
CA ILE A 689 -6.78 42.51 -13.45
C ILE A 689 -6.97 41.06 -14.01
N ASP A 690 -7.57 40.94 -15.21
CA ASP A 690 -7.77 39.65 -15.85
C ASP A 690 -6.44 39.06 -16.31
N ARG A 691 -5.54 39.90 -16.84
CA ARG A 691 -4.18 39.51 -17.22
C ARG A 691 -3.36 39.09 -16.00
N ALA A 692 -3.45 39.87 -14.89
CA ALA A 692 -2.76 39.57 -13.67
C ALA A 692 -3.21 38.24 -13.06
N MET A 693 -4.50 37.96 -13.07
CA MET A 693 -5.05 36.68 -12.62
C MET A 693 -4.55 35.51 -13.49
N LEU A 694 -4.46 35.66 -14.83
CA LEU A 694 -3.93 34.62 -15.68
C LEU A 694 -2.41 34.43 -15.49
N ALA A 695 -1.66 35.43 -15.08
CA ALA A 695 -0.27 35.28 -14.67
C ALA A 695 -0.15 34.41 -13.40
N GLU A 696 -1.05 34.61 -12.40
CA GLU A 696 -1.12 33.75 -11.23
C GLU A 696 -1.52 32.31 -11.58
N VAL A 697 -2.46 32.11 -12.53
CA VAL A 697 -2.83 30.79 -13.04
C VAL A 697 -1.65 30.11 -13.71
N ALA A 698 -0.84 30.83 -14.49
CA ALA A 698 0.37 30.29 -15.11
C ALA A 698 1.37 29.80 -14.06
N ALA A 699 1.65 30.61 -13.05
CA ALA A 699 2.51 30.22 -11.92
C ALA A 699 1.96 29.03 -11.12
N LEU A 700 0.64 28.94 -10.98
CA LEU A 700 -0.02 27.80 -10.36
C LEU A 700 0.21 26.52 -11.18
N VAL A 701 0.05 26.55 -12.49
CA VAL A 701 0.29 25.40 -13.39
C VAL A 701 1.72 24.89 -13.21
N GLU A 702 2.73 25.77 -13.21
CA GLU A 702 4.12 25.39 -12.98
C GLU A 702 4.32 24.73 -11.61
N THR A 703 3.76 25.34 -10.57
CA THR A 703 3.89 24.85 -9.18
C THR A 703 3.25 23.48 -9.01
N VAL A 704 2.05 23.29 -9.55
CA VAL A 704 1.30 22.03 -9.42
C VAL A 704 1.95 20.93 -10.28
N THR A 705 2.43 21.27 -11.47
CA THR A 705 3.17 20.34 -12.32
C THR A 705 4.43 19.83 -11.62
N ALA A 706 5.23 20.75 -11.08
CA ALA A 706 6.44 20.38 -10.32
C ALA A 706 6.11 19.49 -9.11
N ALA A 707 4.98 19.74 -8.43
CA ALA A 707 4.55 18.89 -7.32
C ALA A 707 4.21 17.47 -7.78
N PHE A 708 3.51 17.30 -8.91
CA PHE A 708 3.23 15.97 -9.45
C PHE A 708 4.48 15.25 -9.97
N GLU A 709 5.43 15.98 -10.58
CA GLU A 709 6.71 15.40 -11.01
C GLU A 709 7.54 14.87 -9.81
N GLU A 710 7.37 15.49 -8.64
CA GLU A 710 7.92 15.02 -7.37
C GLU A 710 7.04 13.96 -6.66
N PHE A 711 5.93 13.54 -7.28
CA PHE A 711 4.93 12.64 -6.68
C PHE A 711 4.26 13.20 -5.42
N ASP A 712 4.30 14.51 -5.21
CA ASP A 712 3.64 15.21 -4.10
C ASP A 712 2.24 15.71 -4.49
N TYR A 713 1.33 14.76 -4.71
CA TYR A 713 -0.08 15.00 -5.04
C TYR A 713 -0.79 15.83 -3.96
N ALA A 714 -0.35 15.73 -2.69
CA ALA A 714 -0.93 16.48 -1.60
C ALA A 714 -0.62 17.98 -1.71
N ARG A 715 0.62 18.33 -2.06
CA ARG A 715 1.01 19.72 -2.33
C ARG A 715 0.30 20.26 -3.57
N ALA A 716 0.13 19.43 -4.60
CA ALA A 716 -0.61 19.79 -5.80
C ALA A 716 -2.08 20.16 -5.46
N LEU A 717 -2.75 19.36 -4.64
CA LEU A 717 -4.11 19.64 -4.15
C LEU A 717 -4.15 20.92 -3.30
N GLU A 718 -3.26 21.06 -2.32
CA GLU A 718 -3.18 22.23 -1.43
C GLU A 718 -3.07 23.54 -2.22
N ARG A 719 -2.16 23.58 -3.22
CA ARG A 719 -1.94 24.78 -4.04
C ARG A 719 -3.13 25.09 -4.95
N THR A 720 -3.68 24.07 -5.58
CA THR A 720 -4.87 24.21 -6.44
C THR A 720 -6.09 24.70 -5.65
N GLU A 721 -6.33 24.11 -4.47
CA GLU A 721 -7.44 24.50 -3.61
C GLU A 721 -7.29 25.93 -3.08
N ALA A 722 -6.09 26.30 -2.60
CA ALA A 722 -5.84 27.65 -2.08
C ALA A 722 -6.10 28.70 -3.17
N PHE A 723 -5.61 28.46 -4.39
CA PHE A 723 -5.88 29.37 -5.51
C PHE A 723 -7.35 29.38 -5.91
N PHE A 724 -8.03 28.23 -5.93
CA PHE A 724 -9.45 28.13 -6.28
C PHE A 724 -10.33 28.96 -5.34
N TRP A 725 -10.07 28.94 -4.03
CA TRP A 725 -10.82 29.78 -3.07
C TRP A 725 -10.58 31.25 -3.32
N ASN A 726 -9.35 31.69 -3.60
CA ASN A 726 -9.05 33.07 -3.98
C ASN A 726 -9.76 33.47 -5.29
N PHE A 727 -9.70 32.58 -6.30
CA PHE A 727 -10.39 32.80 -7.58
C PHE A 727 -11.89 33.02 -7.40
N VAL A 728 -12.55 32.18 -6.60
CA VAL A 728 -14.01 32.23 -6.43
C VAL A 728 -14.44 33.38 -5.49
N ASP A 729 -13.76 33.54 -4.37
CA ASP A 729 -14.20 34.46 -3.34
C ASP A 729 -13.71 35.92 -3.57
N VAL A 730 -12.67 36.11 -4.38
CA VAL A 730 -12.11 37.42 -4.67
C VAL A 730 -12.26 37.76 -6.14
N HIS A 731 -11.56 37.05 -7.04
CA HIS A 731 -11.47 37.45 -8.46
C HIS A 731 -12.83 37.43 -9.16
N LEU A 732 -13.56 36.30 -9.04
CA LEU A 732 -14.87 36.13 -9.64
C LEU A 732 -15.87 37.21 -9.12
N GLU A 733 -15.86 37.51 -7.82
CA GLU A 733 -16.70 38.53 -7.24
C GLU A 733 -16.32 39.95 -7.68
N LEU A 734 -15.01 40.18 -7.90
CA LEU A 734 -14.52 41.49 -8.36
C LEU A 734 -15.01 41.80 -9.79
N VAL A 735 -14.87 40.85 -10.71
CA VAL A 735 -15.11 41.05 -12.14
C VAL A 735 -16.52 40.71 -12.60
N LYS A 736 -17.36 40.09 -11.75
CA LYS A 736 -18.66 39.55 -12.16
C LYS A 736 -19.60 40.61 -12.79
N THR A 737 -19.63 41.84 -12.25
CA THR A 737 -20.50 42.91 -12.77
C THR A 737 -20.04 43.31 -14.16
N ARG A 738 -18.74 43.44 -14.41
CA ARG A 738 -18.14 43.68 -15.72
C ARG A 738 -18.45 42.54 -16.70
N ALA A 739 -18.36 41.29 -16.24
CA ALA A 739 -18.68 40.11 -17.07
C ALA A 739 -20.15 40.07 -17.52
N TYR A 740 -21.09 40.73 -16.83
CA TYR A 740 -22.50 40.87 -17.24
C TYR A 740 -22.73 41.98 -18.26
N ARG A 741 -21.79 42.90 -18.47
CA ARG A 741 -21.91 43.96 -19.46
C ARG A 741 -21.78 43.41 -20.90
N ASP A 742 -21.96 44.29 -21.88
CA ASP A 742 -21.76 44.00 -23.30
C ASP A 742 -20.80 45.03 -23.89
N ASP A 743 -19.52 44.91 -23.46
CA ASP A 743 -18.44 45.83 -23.86
C ASP A 743 -17.11 45.01 -23.95
N ASP A 744 -16.04 45.66 -24.42
CA ASP A 744 -14.72 45.05 -24.56
C ASP A 744 -14.19 44.55 -23.20
N GLY A 745 -14.51 45.19 -22.12
CA GLY A 745 -14.18 44.78 -20.78
C GLY A 745 -14.87 43.48 -20.36
N SER A 746 -16.10 43.28 -20.82
CA SER A 746 -16.85 42.03 -20.57
C SER A 746 -16.28 40.84 -21.33
N ALA A 747 -15.81 41.03 -22.58
CA ALA A 747 -15.13 40.00 -23.34
C ALA A 747 -13.85 39.53 -22.62
N SER A 748 -13.08 40.48 -22.10
CA SER A 748 -11.86 40.17 -21.31
C SER A 748 -12.18 39.36 -20.04
N ALA A 749 -13.19 39.80 -19.26
CA ALA A 749 -13.59 39.11 -18.04
C ALA A 749 -14.06 37.67 -18.32
N ARG A 750 -14.93 37.47 -19.32
CA ARG A 750 -15.45 36.14 -19.68
C ARG A 750 -14.34 35.21 -20.16
N ALA A 751 -13.47 35.66 -21.05
CA ALA A 751 -12.34 34.88 -21.57
C ALA A 751 -11.39 34.48 -20.44
N SER A 752 -11.03 35.41 -19.55
CA SER A 752 -10.13 35.10 -18.43
C SER A 752 -10.76 34.09 -17.43
N LEU A 753 -12.06 34.23 -17.12
CA LEU A 753 -12.76 33.32 -16.24
C LEU A 753 -12.89 31.90 -16.83
N GLU A 754 -13.15 31.78 -18.14
CA GLU A 754 -13.24 30.49 -18.82
C GLU A 754 -11.88 29.80 -18.93
N LEU A 755 -10.81 30.53 -19.22
CA LEU A 755 -9.44 30.00 -19.25
C LEU A 755 -9.00 29.50 -17.87
N ALA A 756 -9.24 30.31 -16.84
CA ALA A 756 -8.95 29.92 -15.46
C ALA A 756 -9.76 28.69 -15.05
N LEU A 757 -11.06 28.65 -15.38
CA LEU A 757 -11.92 27.52 -15.08
C LEU A 757 -11.42 26.22 -15.76
N SER A 758 -11.11 26.27 -17.07
CA SER A 758 -10.57 25.13 -17.80
C SER A 758 -9.30 24.60 -17.17
N THR A 759 -8.40 25.49 -16.76
CA THR A 759 -7.14 25.13 -16.10
C THR A 759 -7.39 24.51 -14.73
N LEU A 760 -8.19 25.16 -13.87
CA LEU A 760 -8.48 24.66 -12.52
C LEU A 760 -9.18 23.31 -12.51
N LEU A 761 -10.12 23.07 -13.42
CA LEU A 761 -10.78 21.76 -13.55
C LEU A 761 -9.77 20.66 -13.87
N ARG A 762 -8.83 20.89 -14.77
CA ARG A 762 -7.79 19.91 -15.12
C ARG A 762 -6.79 19.69 -13.96
N LEU A 763 -6.45 20.75 -13.22
CA LEU A 763 -5.61 20.62 -12.01
C LEU A 763 -6.30 19.84 -10.90
N PHE A 764 -7.64 19.95 -10.77
CA PHE A 764 -8.42 19.16 -9.81
C PHE A 764 -8.76 17.75 -10.28
N ALA A 765 -8.72 17.46 -11.58
CA ALA A 765 -9.16 16.19 -12.15
C ALA A 765 -8.52 14.94 -11.52
N PRO A 766 -7.23 14.93 -11.16
CA PRO A 766 -6.65 13.80 -10.44
C PRO A 766 -7.26 13.54 -9.06
N HIS A 767 -7.74 14.58 -8.38
CA HIS A 767 -8.21 14.54 -7.00
C HIS A 767 -9.73 14.36 -6.89
N LEU A 768 -10.49 15.10 -7.72
CA LEU A 768 -11.95 15.19 -7.72
C LEU A 768 -12.52 14.76 -9.08
N PRO A 769 -12.30 13.48 -9.48
CA PRO A 769 -12.56 13.05 -10.85
C PRO A 769 -14.02 13.18 -11.29
N PHE A 770 -14.97 12.95 -10.38
CA PHE A 770 -16.39 12.97 -10.73
C PHE A 770 -16.93 14.38 -10.92
N ALA A 771 -16.63 15.30 -10.00
CA ALA A 771 -17.07 16.68 -10.10
C ALA A 771 -16.45 17.39 -11.29
N THR A 772 -15.18 17.12 -11.59
CA THR A 772 -14.47 17.77 -12.71
C THR A 772 -14.95 17.23 -14.06
N GLU A 773 -15.17 15.92 -14.19
CA GLU A 773 -15.76 15.30 -15.37
C GLU A 773 -17.18 15.83 -15.62
N GLU A 774 -17.99 15.95 -14.55
CA GLU A 774 -19.35 16.51 -14.64
C GLU A 774 -19.32 17.90 -15.26
N VAL A 775 -18.53 18.81 -14.68
CA VAL A 775 -18.40 20.17 -15.20
C VAL A 775 -17.86 20.20 -16.62
N TRP A 776 -16.83 19.41 -16.90
CA TRP A 776 -16.22 19.31 -18.22
C TRP A 776 -17.26 18.95 -19.29
N SER A 777 -18.10 17.98 -18.98
CA SER A 777 -19.16 17.52 -19.88
C SER A 777 -20.20 18.57 -20.23
N TRP A 778 -20.34 19.65 -19.46
CA TRP A 778 -21.32 20.69 -19.74
C TRP A 778 -20.95 21.56 -20.95
N TRP A 779 -19.66 21.70 -21.22
CA TRP A 779 -19.17 22.68 -22.19
C TRP A 779 -17.98 22.25 -23.04
N MET A 780 -17.33 21.12 -22.71
CA MET A 780 -16.20 20.58 -23.45
C MET A 780 -16.52 19.21 -24.04
N ASP A 781 -15.87 18.88 -25.13
CA ASP A 781 -15.96 17.56 -25.77
C ASP A 781 -14.95 16.59 -25.15
N GLY A 782 -15.32 15.29 -25.16
CA GLY A 782 -14.48 14.22 -24.61
C GLY A 782 -14.45 14.20 -23.09
N SER A 783 -13.59 13.36 -22.54
CA SER A 783 -13.36 13.24 -21.10
C SER A 783 -12.22 14.16 -20.65
N ILE A 784 -12.37 14.81 -19.50
CA ILE A 784 -11.31 15.60 -18.88
C ILE A 784 -10.05 14.75 -18.63
N HIS A 785 -10.23 13.47 -18.31
CA HIS A 785 -9.15 12.54 -18.02
C HIS A 785 -8.33 12.08 -19.23
N ARG A 786 -8.80 12.37 -20.47
CA ARG A 786 -8.08 12.16 -21.74
C ARG A 786 -7.66 13.48 -22.38
N THR A 787 -8.05 14.61 -21.77
CA THR A 787 -7.62 15.93 -22.21
C THR A 787 -6.20 16.23 -21.69
N GLY A 788 -5.41 17.00 -22.42
CA GLY A 788 -4.05 17.37 -22.05
C GLY A 788 -3.96 18.09 -20.71
N TRP A 789 -2.92 17.80 -19.94
CA TRP A 789 -2.57 18.57 -18.75
C TRP A 789 -2.40 20.04 -19.11
N PRO A 790 -2.88 21.00 -18.29
CA PRO A 790 -2.79 22.41 -18.63
C PRO A 790 -1.35 22.88 -18.73
N THR A 791 -1.09 23.71 -19.72
CA THR A 791 0.22 24.33 -19.95
C THR A 791 0.12 25.85 -19.93
N THR A 792 1.21 26.53 -19.56
CA THR A 792 1.28 28.00 -19.60
C THR A 792 1.09 28.54 -21.02
N ALA A 793 1.49 27.76 -22.04
CA ALA A 793 1.31 28.13 -23.47
C ALA A 793 -0.17 28.29 -23.88
N GLU A 794 -1.08 27.52 -23.26
CA GLU A 794 -2.52 27.63 -23.54
C GLU A 794 -3.12 28.97 -23.09
N LEU A 795 -2.47 29.67 -22.16
CA LEU A 795 -2.88 30.99 -21.70
C LEU A 795 -2.44 32.10 -22.68
N GLY A 796 -1.78 31.74 -23.80
CA GLY A 796 -1.47 32.61 -24.95
C GLY A 796 -0.63 33.83 -24.62
N GLY A 797 0.16 33.78 -23.50
CA GLY A 797 0.90 34.96 -23.05
C GLY A 797 0.02 36.08 -22.48
N ALA A 798 -1.27 35.85 -22.28
CA ALA A 798 -2.21 36.87 -21.77
C ALA A 798 -1.77 37.49 -20.43
N GLY A 799 -1.03 36.73 -19.62
CA GLY A 799 -0.43 37.22 -18.36
C GLY A 799 0.94 37.87 -18.48
N ASP A 800 1.56 37.85 -19.67
CA ASP A 800 2.95 38.30 -19.83
C ASP A 800 3.09 39.81 -19.54
N GLY A 801 4.00 40.13 -18.61
CA GLY A 801 4.21 41.53 -18.18
C GLY A 801 3.05 42.14 -17.40
N ALA A 802 2.09 41.33 -16.94
CA ALA A 802 1.04 41.77 -16.06
C ALA A 802 1.56 42.11 -14.65
N ASP A 803 0.86 43.00 -13.98
CA ASP A 803 1.16 43.35 -12.58
C ASP A 803 0.71 42.24 -11.62
N GLY A 804 1.61 41.35 -11.25
CA GLY A 804 1.31 40.22 -10.38
C GLY A 804 0.88 40.53 -8.97
N GLU A 805 1.06 41.78 -8.49
CA GLU A 805 0.60 42.21 -7.17
C GLU A 805 -0.81 42.89 -7.21
N LEU A 806 -1.29 43.21 -8.40
CA LEU A 806 -2.59 43.89 -8.58
C LEU A 806 -3.75 43.07 -8.00
N PRO A 807 -3.87 41.75 -8.16
CA PRO A 807 -4.92 40.97 -7.56
C PRO A 807 -4.92 41.04 -6.01
N ALA A 808 -3.75 40.94 -5.41
CA ALA A 808 -3.61 41.04 -3.95
C ALA A 808 -3.97 42.42 -3.43
N LEU A 809 -3.60 43.49 -4.15
CA LEU A 809 -3.92 44.86 -3.82
C LEU A 809 -5.44 45.09 -3.89
N ALA A 810 -6.08 44.65 -4.97
CA ALA A 810 -7.53 44.73 -5.13
C ALA A 810 -8.30 43.92 -4.05
N ALA A 811 -7.76 42.73 -3.74
CA ALA A 811 -8.30 41.89 -2.69
C ALA A 811 -8.26 42.55 -1.31
N GLN A 812 -7.17 43.26 -0.99
CA GLN A 812 -7.05 44.02 0.29
C GLN A 812 -8.15 45.10 0.45
N VAL A 813 -8.40 45.87 -0.60
CA VAL A 813 -9.45 46.87 -0.60
C VAL A 813 -10.84 46.22 -0.43
N LEU A 814 -11.11 45.18 -1.21
CA LEU A 814 -12.39 44.46 -1.16
C LEU A 814 -12.62 43.76 0.19
N HIS A 815 -11.55 43.25 0.80
CA HIS A 815 -11.59 42.63 2.13
C HIS A 815 -12.07 43.64 3.19
N GLU A 816 -11.52 44.84 3.20
CA GLU A 816 -11.91 45.91 4.15
C GLU A 816 -13.37 46.32 3.98
N VAL A 817 -13.84 46.44 2.72
CA VAL A 817 -15.26 46.69 2.45
C VAL A 817 -16.15 45.58 3.03
N ARG A 818 -15.78 44.35 2.83
CA ARG A 818 -16.53 43.18 3.33
C ARG A 818 -16.47 43.07 4.85
N ARG A 819 -15.31 43.34 5.44
CA ARG A 819 -15.10 43.37 6.89
C ARG A 819 -16.05 44.42 7.54
N THR A 820 -16.08 45.64 7.04
CA THR A 820 -16.93 46.71 7.55
C THR A 820 -18.41 46.33 7.45
N LYS A 821 -18.86 45.74 6.34
CA LYS A 821 -20.25 45.26 6.18
C LYS A 821 -20.57 44.14 7.19
N THR A 822 -19.65 43.26 7.45
CA THR A 822 -19.80 42.14 8.40
C THR A 822 -19.86 42.65 9.85
N GLU A 823 -18.97 43.57 10.22
CA GLU A 823 -18.94 44.21 11.54
C GLU A 823 -20.23 45.00 11.81
N ALA A 824 -20.75 45.67 10.78
CA ALA A 824 -22.02 46.38 10.82
C ALA A 824 -23.24 45.43 10.76
N ARG A 825 -23.05 44.11 10.61
CA ARG A 825 -24.10 43.08 10.47
C ARG A 825 -25.06 43.36 9.32
N THR A 826 -24.59 43.92 8.24
CA THR A 826 -25.37 44.20 7.03
C THR A 826 -25.13 43.18 5.93
N GLY A 827 -26.00 43.17 4.91
CA GLY A 827 -25.84 42.30 3.76
C GLY A 827 -24.69 42.77 2.85
N MET A 828 -24.07 41.86 2.09
CA MET A 828 -23.00 42.22 1.14
C MET A 828 -23.47 43.18 0.03
N ARG A 829 -24.79 43.29 -0.23
CA ARG A 829 -25.39 44.23 -1.18
C ARG A 829 -25.64 45.62 -0.62
N THR A 830 -25.40 45.84 0.68
CA THR A 830 -25.50 47.16 1.29
C THR A 830 -24.56 48.12 0.61
N ALA A 831 -25.07 49.28 0.19
CA ALA A 831 -24.26 50.27 -0.50
C ALA A 831 -23.21 50.87 0.45
N VAL A 832 -22.01 51.09 -0.09
CA VAL A 832 -20.96 51.88 0.55
C VAL A 832 -21.14 53.33 0.09
N ARG A 833 -21.40 54.23 1.02
CA ARG A 833 -21.56 55.66 0.73
C ARG A 833 -20.25 56.23 0.20
N ARG A 834 -19.16 56.00 0.94
CA ARG A 834 -17.83 56.48 0.59
C ARG A 834 -16.79 55.42 0.90
N LEU A 835 -15.97 55.14 -0.09
CA LEU A 835 -14.76 54.32 0.02
C LEU A 835 -13.56 55.25 -0.20
N GLU A 836 -12.70 55.36 0.78
CA GLU A 836 -11.45 56.14 0.68
C GLU A 836 -10.27 55.18 0.82
N VAL A 837 -9.37 55.21 -0.17
CA VAL A 837 -8.13 54.44 -0.18
C VAL A 837 -6.98 55.43 -0.15
N SER A 838 -6.16 55.35 0.91
CA SER A 838 -4.95 56.14 1.05
C SER A 838 -3.73 55.24 0.91
N ALA A 839 -2.87 55.55 -0.04
CA ALA A 839 -1.67 54.80 -0.35
C ALA A 839 -0.63 55.66 -1.11
N PRO A 840 0.62 55.18 -1.25
CA PRO A 840 1.59 55.85 -2.13
C PRO A 840 1.08 55.96 -3.59
N PRO A 841 1.46 57.01 -4.32
CA PRO A 841 0.96 57.26 -5.69
C PRO A 841 1.10 56.04 -6.62
N GLU A 842 2.19 55.31 -6.54
CA GLU A 842 2.41 54.12 -7.37
C GLU A 842 1.34 53.00 -7.16
N LEU A 843 0.90 52.81 -5.92
CA LEU A 843 -0.17 51.86 -5.59
C LEU A 843 -1.55 52.36 -6.04
N LEU A 844 -1.77 53.70 -5.91
CA LEU A 844 -3.00 54.31 -6.38
C LEU A 844 -3.15 54.25 -7.91
N ASP A 845 -2.08 54.49 -8.66
CA ASP A 845 -2.07 54.36 -10.13
C ASP A 845 -2.43 52.93 -10.56
N ARG A 846 -1.95 51.93 -9.85
CA ARG A 846 -2.30 50.53 -10.07
C ARG A 846 -3.77 50.28 -9.75
N LEU A 847 -4.27 50.71 -8.60
CA LEU A 847 -5.68 50.56 -8.21
C LEU A 847 -6.64 51.30 -9.15
N GLU A 848 -6.21 52.42 -9.75
CA GLU A 848 -7.02 53.16 -10.73
C GLU A 848 -7.37 52.25 -11.93
N THR A 849 -6.51 51.35 -12.34
CA THR A 849 -6.75 50.39 -13.44
C THR A 849 -7.90 49.44 -13.15
N VAL A 850 -8.26 49.21 -11.89
CA VAL A 850 -9.35 48.33 -11.43
C VAL A 850 -10.45 49.07 -10.66
N ARG A 851 -10.42 50.38 -10.71
CA ARG A 851 -11.40 51.24 -10.01
C ARG A 851 -12.83 50.82 -10.25
N GLY A 852 -13.19 50.57 -11.52
CA GLY A 852 -14.54 50.17 -11.91
C GLY A 852 -14.99 48.84 -11.27
N ASP A 853 -14.11 47.84 -11.25
CA ASP A 853 -14.37 46.56 -10.64
C ASP A 853 -14.52 46.66 -9.10
N LEU A 854 -13.71 47.51 -8.44
CA LEU A 854 -13.82 47.77 -6.99
C LEU A 854 -15.11 48.49 -6.64
N VAL A 855 -15.52 49.50 -7.41
CA VAL A 855 -16.78 50.22 -7.24
C VAL A 855 -17.97 49.25 -7.39
N ASP A 856 -17.98 48.45 -8.42
CA ASP A 856 -19.05 47.48 -8.68
C ASP A 856 -19.13 46.42 -7.59
N ALA A 857 -18.00 45.79 -7.26
CA ALA A 857 -17.92 44.70 -6.26
C ALA A 857 -18.21 45.18 -4.84
N GLY A 858 -17.79 46.42 -4.51
CA GLY A 858 -18.02 47.06 -3.25
C GLY A 858 -19.43 47.65 -3.11
N VAL A 859 -20.17 47.84 -4.21
CA VAL A 859 -21.42 48.62 -4.28
C VAL A 859 -21.16 50.04 -3.77
N VAL A 860 -20.12 50.69 -4.29
CA VAL A 860 -19.59 51.98 -3.80
C VAL A 860 -20.26 53.14 -4.58
N GLN A 861 -20.74 54.16 -3.84
CA GLN A 861 -21.33 55.39 -4.43
C GLN A 861 -20.26 56.44 -4.73
N GLU A 862 -19.35 56.67 -3.78
CA GLU A 862 -18.23 57.60 -3.91
C GLU A 862 -16.93 56.86 -3.61
N PHE A 863 -15.96 56.89 -4.56
CA PHE A 863 -14.65 56.27 -4.38
C PHE A 863 -13.55 57.33 -4.52
N GLU A 864 -12.85 57.56 -3.46
CA GLU A 864 -11.75 58.53 -3.38
C GLU A 864 -10.39 57.85 -3.17
N MET A 865 -9.38 58.36 -3.83
CA MET A 865 -8.00 57.90 -3.68
C MET A 865 -7.11 59.04 -3.22
N THR A 866 -6.51 58.92 -2.05
CA THR A 866 -5.73 59.99 -1.41
C THR A 866 -4.23 59.57 -1.39
N PRO A 867 -3.34 60.34 -2.02
CA PRO A 867 -1.94 60.00 -2.01
C PRO A 867 -1.29 60.21 -0.63
N THR A 868 -0.44 59.32 -0.24
CA THR A 868 0.36 59.38 0.98
C THR A 868 1.86 59.38 0.63
N ASP A 869 2.69 59.56 1.66
CA ASP A 869 4.17 59.52 1.48
C ASP A 869 4.61 58.16 0.93
N ALA A 870 5.71 58.17 0.20
CA ALA A 870 6.34 56.97 -0.32
C ALA A 870 6.75 56.01 0.83
N GLY A 871 6.25 54.76 0.78
CA GLY A 871 6.50 53.73 1.80
C GLY A 871 5.45 53.67 2.91
N ALA A 872 4.40 54.48 2.85
CA ALA A 872 3.26 54.31 3.76
C ALA A 872 2.42 53.06 3.39
N ASP A 873 1.86 52.39 4.38
CA ASP A 873 0.94 51.27 4.16
C ASP A 873 -0.36 51.72 3.51
N LEU A 874 -0.94 50.86 2.69
CA LEU A 874 -2.27 51.06 2.14
C LEU A 874 -3.31 51.00 3.28
N THR A 875 -4.14 52.04 3.40
CA THR A 875 -5.24 52.11 4.35
C THR A 875 -6.57 52.31 3.61
N VAL A 876 -7.63 51.70 4.13
CA VAL A 876 -8.96 51.71 3.53
C VAL A 876 -9.98 52.18 4.59
N SER A 877 -10.73 53.19 4.27
CA SER A 877 -11.86 53.70 5.09
C SER A 877 -13.16 53.46 4.35
N VAL A 878 -14.16 52.95 5.06
CA VAL A 878 -15.43 52.54 4.46
C VAL A 878 -16.59 53.15 5.26
N GLU A 879 -17.40 53.95 4.62
CA GLU A 879 -18.63 54.51 5.18
C GLU A 879 -19.84 53.84 4.51
N LEU A 880 -20.68 53.15 5.29
CA LEU A 880 -21.88 52.49 4.78
C LEU A 880 -23.04 53.46 4.66
N VAL A 881 -23.93 53.21 3.69
CA VAL A 881 -25.25 53.89 3.69
C VAL A 881 -26.05 53.30 4.86
N VAL A 882 -26.32 54.11 5.85
CA VAL A 882 -27.21 53.75 6.95
C VAL A 882 -28.61 54.16 6.52
N ASP A 883 -29.50 53.20 6.34
CA ASP A 883 -30.94 53.53 6.24
C ASP A 883 -31.37 54.06 7.62
N ASP A 884 -31.74 55.33 7.67
CA ASP A 884 -32.39 55.85 8.85
C ASP A 884 -33.69 55.05 9.07
N ALA A 885 -33.66 54.18 10.09
CA ALA A 885 -34.74 53.29 10.47
C ALA A 885 -35.97 54.01 10.99
#